data_cc84cee7127a08da80d5bea048bdd0af
#
_entry.id   cc84cee7127a08da80d5bea048bdd0af
#
_cell.length_a   1.000
_cell.length_b   1.000
_cell.length_c   1.000
_cell.angle_alpha   90.00
_cell.angle_beta   90.00
_cell.angle_gamma   90.00
#
_symmetry.space_group_name_H-M   'P 1'
#
loop_
_entity.id
_entity.type
_entity.pdbx_description
1 polymer ?
#
loop_
_entity_poly.entity_id
_entity_poly.type
_entity_poly.pdbx_seq_one_letter_code
_entity_poly.pdbx_strand_id
1 'polypeptide(L)'
;MSMKKNEIFVLNETEEKKNRISEPVLIFLVLAGILLFLRDFSYSVWCLAAAFFVGAVVTVLYCITERSEKAAGRMKTILYVSGIALFLVTITVTTQGIFYLADCFLGMWNSRFGTEATLFAVGSNAGIGSVILWALFAEAVVSFLFSQVKKNNIYGIMIFMIPSAACGLILGSSSMWLAVLLSLAGFFGVFIVYSTRGRNFGLRGISAIALIAVVVGVVSFLTGGYQKSVKLEQWKQKISADVEKFRYGEDSLPQGDLRKEAELLDREEETLKLTMNQPQELYLRGFVGGSYDGMQWNGIPYSSYEGEYEGMLRWLKQNSFSPLSQFAVYDKLNAQASGNNSGYMQVSVENTGAYRKYVYLPAVAEAWENGVEHKDWNVESRSFFGARRYQFQVSEGEATADSMIPGNWLENPSDSRQESYVKAENVYHSFVLDSYTDISDELAERILAEFFAEDQDPEEMDFDELTTQIRQALRNHIRYTDIPQDMPENEDMVNWILDGQKEGNAVAFATAAVMAYRAAGYPARYTEGYHLSDMDAQAASDAGEKEVILTTKNAHAWAEVYIAGLGWMPVEVVPGLYTETYTDQLVEGKPSYRVNTVRDENGADTTDQGTGNGTGKSETKVIEKHTWKTVPGVIVLVLYGLFLLYLILELQRAARIKMRKNLKKKYAAKGQLVEWYVDEIENLFAIGGVKGDLTDPTALFEEVKVCFPGIREEEYFRSGGLIQKYRFGGMELMPHELRVLRGMTERFRQCLYKKQHFPGKLRLRYFYAR
;
A
#
# COMPACT_ATOMS: atom_id res chain seq x y z
N MET A 1 61.43 -35.18 -18.99
CA MET A 1 60.04 -35.47 -18.50
C MET A 1 59.44 -34.32 -17.69
N SER A 2 59.90 -33.09 -18.00
CA SER A 2 59.51 -31.86 -17.25
C SER A 2 58.65 -30.85 -18.07
N MET A 3 58.48 -31.06 -19.36
CA MET A 3 57.78 -30.08 -20.24
C MET A 3 56.26 -30.25 -20.34
N LYS A 4 55.68 -31.40 -19.96
CA LYS A 4 54.21 -31.61 -20.05
C LYS A 4 53.37 -31.07 -18.90
N LYS A 5 53.98 -30.60 -17.81
CA LYS A 5 53.24 -30.10 -16.65
C LYS A 5 52.87 -28.61 -16.78
N ASN A 6 53.62 -27.84 -17.56
CA ASN A 6 53.39 -26.40 -17.72
C ASN A 6 52.34 -26.08 -18.81
N GLU A 7 52.18 -26.93 -19.83
CA GLU A 7 51.16 -26.75 -20.86
C GLU A 7 49.75 -26.93 -20.38
N ILE A 8 49.54 -27.87 -19.42
CA ILE A 8 48.19 -28.11 -18.82
C ILE A 8 47.78 -26.97 -17.92
N PHE A 9 48.70 -26.26 -17.26
CA PHE A 9 48.41 -25.10 -16.42
C PHE A 9 48.09 -23.85 -17.24
N VAL A 10 48.70 -23.67 -18.39
CA VAL A 10 48.50 -22.49 -19.27
C VAL A 10 47.12 -22.59 -19.97
N LEU A 11 46.72 -23.81 -20.38
CA LEU A 11 45.39 -24.02 -21.00
C LEU A 11 44.21 -23.81 -20.02
N ASN A 12 44.38 -24.09 -18.73
CA ASN A 12 43.36 -23.83 -17.73
C ASN A 12 43.21 -22.33 -17.36
N GLU A 13 44.29 -21.56 -17.37
CA GLU A 13 44.22 -20.10 -17.10
C GLU A 13 43.59 -19.32 -18.26
N THR A 14 43.75 -19.75 -19.50
CA THR A 14 43.15 -19.08 -20.66
C THR A 14 41.70 -19.39 -20.84
N GLU A 15 41.18 -20.56 -20.40
CA GLU A 15 39.74 -20.86 -20.42
C GLU A 15 38.98 -20.20 -19.28
N GLU A 16 39.57 -20.03 -18.09
CA GLU A 16 38.93 -19.27 -17.01
C GLU A 16 38.75 -17.77 -17.35
N LYS A 17 39.64 -17.20 -18.15
CA LYS A 17 39.55 -15.78 -18.54
C LYS A 17 38.46 -15.49 -19.58
N LYS A 18 38.01 -16.47 -20.35
CA LYS A 18 37.12 -16.26 -21.50
C LYS A 18 35.61 -16.15 -21.13
N ASN A 19 35.20 -16.58 -19.93
CA ASN A 19 33.80 -16.65 -19.52
C ASN A 19 33.32 -15.54 -18.55
N ARG A 20 34.19 -14.60 -18.18
CA ARG A 20 33.87 -13.55 -17.17
C ARG A 20 32.95 -12.43 -17.65
N ILE A 21 32.74 -12.29 -18.98
CA ILE A 21 31.86 -11.24 -19.55
C ILE A 21 30.39 -11.54 -19.32
N SER A 22 30.00 -12.80 -19.04
CA SER A 22 28.60 -13.17 -18.85
C SER A 22 28.03 -12.76 -17.48
N GLU A 23 28.85 -12.72 -16.43
CA GLU A 23 28.39 -12.39 -15.07
C GLU A 23 27.83 -10.96 -14.95
N PRO A 24 28.50 -9.92 -15.46
CA PRO A 24 27.98 -8.54 -15.45
C PRO A 24 26.66 -8.39 -16.19
N VAL A 25 26.51 -9.03 -17.35
CA VAL A 25 25.26 -9.01 -18.12
C VAL A 25 24.10 -9.64 -17.32
N LEU A 26 24.36 -10.75 -16.65
CA LEU A 26 23.36 -11.42 -15.84
C LEU A 26 22.94 -10.59 -14.62
N ILE A 27 23.90 -9.91 -13.98
CA ILE A 27 23.61 -8.99 -12.87
C ILE A 27 22.76 -7.81 -13.36
N PHE A 28 23.07 -7.28 -14.56
CA PHE A 28 22.27 -6.22 -15.14
C PHE A 28 20.84 -6.67 -15.48
N LEU A 29 20.64 -7.92 -15.92
CA LEU A 29 19.30 -8.48 -16.12
C LEU A 29 18.51 -8.58 -14.80
N VAL A 30 19.17 -8.98 -13.70
CA VAL A 30 18.54 -8.97 -12.37
C VAL A 30 18.14 -7.56 -11.97
N LEU A 31 19.03 -6.58 -12.14
CA LEU A 31 18.72 -5.17 -11.89
C LEU A 31 17.53 -4.70 -12.73
N ALA A 32 17.55 -4.99 -14.03
CA ALA A 32 16.47 -4.60 -14.93
C ALA A 32 15.11 -5.17 -14.48
N GLY A 33 15.10 -6.42 -14.06
CA GLY A 33 13.89 -7.04 -13.48
C GLY A 33 13.41 -6.35 -12.20
N ILE A 34 14.32 -6.03 -11.28
CA ILE A 34 14.01 -5.30 -10.04
C ILE A 34 13.42 -3.91 -10.36
N LEU A 35 14.05 -3.17 -11.27
CA LEU A 35 13.58 -1.83 -11.67
C LEU A 35 12.21 -1.87 -12.34
N LEU A 36 11.93 -2.91 -13.13
CA LEU A 36 10.63 -3.08 -13.78
C LEU A 36 9.52 -3.50 -12.79
N PHE A 37 9.82 -4.27 -11.74
CA PHE A 37 8.85 -4.51 -10.67
C PHE A 37 8.44 -3.22 -9.97
N LEU A 38 9.37 -2.28 -9.86
CA LEU A 38 9.18 -1.00 -9.19
C LEU A 38 8.83 0.15 -10.14
N ARG A 39 8.56 -0.15 -11.44
CA ARG A 39 8.33 0.87 -12.47
C ARG A 39 7.25 1.89 -12.09
N ASP A 40 6.13 1.39 -11.57
CA ASP A 40 4.96 2.21 -11.30
C ASP A 40 5.15 3.11 -10.05
N PHE A 41 6.25 2.91 -9.30
CA PHE A 41 6.71 3.84 -8.25
C PHE A 41 7.58 4.98 -8.80
N SER A 42 7.83 5.03 -10.11
CA SER A 42 8.63 6.09 -10.69
C SER A 42 7.77 7.31 -11.01
N TYR A 43 8.23 8.50 -10.60
CA TYR A 43 7.59 9.78 -10.93
C TYR A 43 7.50 10.00 -12.44
N SER A 44 8.55 9.62 -13.14
CA SER A 44 8.65 9.84 -14.57
C SER A 44 9.57 8.80 -15.22
N VAL A 45 9.52 8.72 -16.54
CA VAL A 45 10.44 7.89 -17.32
C VAL A 45 11.90 8.20 -17.00
N TRP A 46 12.22 9.43 -16.59
CA TRP A 46 13.58 9.87 -16.23
C TRP A 46 14.12 9.14 -15.00
N CYS A 47 13.30 8.75 -14.04
CA CYS A 47 13.72 7.96 -12.88
C CYS A 47 14.28 6.60 -13.31
N LEU A 48 13.55 5.89 -14.16
CA LEU A 48 13.99 4.61 -14.70
C LEU A 48 15.21 4.77 -15.61
N ALA A 49 15.21 5.78 -16.49
CA ALA A 49 16.33 6.08 -17.39
C ALA A 49 17.61 6.34 -16.58
N ALA A 50 17.55 7.15 -15.53
CA ALA A 50 18.68 7.43 -14.64
C ALA A 50 19.15 6.14 -13.93
N ALA A 51 18.25 5.34 -13.39
CA ALA A 51 18.57 4.08 -12.73
C ALA A 51 19.23 3.07 -13.69
N PHE A 52 18.71 2.90 -14.89
CA PHE A 52 19.30 2.05 -15.92
C PHE A 52 20.67 2.57 -16.37
N PHE A 53 20.81 3.88 -16.58
CA PHE A 53 22.08 4.48 -16.98
C PHE A 53 23.15 4.29 -15.90
N VAL A 54 22.87 4.67 -14.66
CA VAL A 54 23.80 4.51 -13.54
C VAL A 54 24.11 3.03 -13.30
N GLY A 55 23.10 2.15 -13.34
CA GLY A 55 23.28 0.71 -13.21
C GLY A 55 24.20 0.14 -14.31
N ALA A 56 24.05 0.58 -15.56
CA ALA A 56 24.93 0.19 -16.66
C ALA A 56 26.36 0.70 -16.46
N VAL A 57 26.55 1.98 -16.10
CA VAL A 57 27.87 2.57 -15.83
C VAL A 57 28.57 1.82 -14.71
N VAL A 58 27.90 1.57 -13.58
CA VAL A 58 28.47 0.85 -12.45
C VAL A 58 28.83 -0.58 -12.84
N THR A 59 27.99 -1.26 -13.62
CA THR A 59 28.26 -2.59 -14.16
C THR A 59 29.54 -2.61 -15.03
N VAL A 60 29.69 -1.63 -15.92
CA VAL A 60 30.90 -1.49 -16.78
C VAL A 60 32.14 -1.21 -15.92
N LEU A 61 32.05 -0.33 -14.92
CA LEU A 61 33.14 -0.06 -13.99
C LEU A 61 33.61 -1.32 -13.24
N TYR A 62 32.68 -2.15 -12.80
CA TYR A 62 33.01 -3.44 -12.20
C TYR A 62 33.69 -4.38 -13.20
N CYS A 63 33.24 -4.45 -14.46
CA CYS A 63 33.89 -5.24 -15.50
C CYS A 63 35.34 -4.84 -15.73
N ILE A 64 35.64 -3.53 -15.79
CA ILE A 64 36.97 -3.00 -16.01
C ILE A 64 37.90 -3.27 -14.83
N THR A 65 37.38 -3.14 -13.60
CA THR A 65 38.16 -3.26 -12.36
C THR A 65 38.33 -4.69 -11.87
N GLU A 66 37.55 -5.63 -12.40
CA GLU A 66 37.61 -7.05 -11.98
C GLU A 66 38.97 -7.71 -12.27
N ARG A 67 39.79 -7.15 -13.18
CA ARG A 67 41.16 -7.61 -13.51
C ARG A 67 42.11 -7.57 -12.30
N SER A 68 41.82 -6.78 -11.27
CA SER A 68 42.66 -6.65 -10.07
C SER A 68 41.77 -6.56 -8.81
N GLU A 69 41.96 -7.47 -7.85
CA GLU A 69 41.21 -7.47 -6.58
C GLU A 69 41.38 -6.17 -5.79
N LYS A 70 42.58 -5.58 -5.80
CA LYS A 70 42.86 -4.30 -5.14
C LYS A 70 42.15 -3.13 -5.84
N ALA A 71 42.02 -3.17 -7.19
CA ALA A 71 41.30 -2.17 -7.94
C ALA A 71 39.78 -2.26 -7.73
N ALA A 72 39.24 -3.47 -7.72
CA ALA A 72 37.83 -3.73 -7.46
C ALA A 72 37.41 -3.31 -6.02
N GLY A 73 38.25 -3.58 -5.02
CA GLY A 73 38.03 -3.13 -3.64
C GLY A 73 38.01 -1.60 -3.52
N ARG A 74 38.99 -0.91 -4.12
CA ARG A 74 39.03 0.56 -4.13
C ARG A 74 37.84 1.17 -4.86
N MET A 75 37.47 0.63 -6.01
CA MET A 75 36.30 1.09 -6.78
C MET A 75 35.02 0.99 -5.95
N LYS A 76 34.82 -0.15 -5.28
CA LYS A 76 33.66 -0.33 -4.39
C LYS A 76 33.60 0.73 -3.29
N THR A 77 34.74 1.02 -2.62
CA THR A 77 34.81 2.07 -1.59
C THR A 77 34.51 3.45 -2.19
N ILE A 78 35.04 3.77 -3.38
CA ILE A 78 34.79 5.04 -4.07
C ILE A 78 33.31 5.18 -4.39
N LEU A 79 32.65 4.15 -4.95
CA LEU A 79 31.24 4.18 -5.25
C LEU A 79 30.39 4.42 -4.00
N TYR A 80 30.59 3.67 -2.92
CA TYR A 80 29.86 3.88 -1.68
C TYR A 80 30.07 5.28 -1.09
N VAL A 81 31.32 5.77 -1.09
CA VAL A 81 31.61 7.12 -0.56
C VAL A 81 30.99 8.19 -1.45
N SER A 82 31.06 8.05 -2.79
CA SER A 82 30.42 9.00 -3.71
C SER A 82 28.89 9.00 -3.59
N GLY A 83 28.25 7.83 -3.44
CA GLY A 83 26.81 7.73 -3.23
C GLY A 83 26.37 8.37 -1.92
N ILE A 84 27.07 8.10 -0.82
CA ILE A 84 26.80 8.74 0.49
C ILE A 84 27.03 10.26 0.38
N ALA A 85 28.11 10.70 -0.24
CA ALA A 85 28.38 12.13 -0.40
C ALA A 85 27.29 12.83 -1.23
N LEU A 86 26.86 12.21 -2.34
CA LEU A 86 25.75 12.72 -3.15
C LEU A 86 24.47 12.83 -2.33
N PHE A 87 24.12 11.78 -1.58
CA PHE A 87 22.94 11.79 -0.69
C PHE A 87 23.01 12.92 0.33
N LEU A 88 24.14 13.09 1.01
CA LEU A 88 24.31 14.12 2.02
C LEU A 88 24.26 15.54 1.44
N VAL A 89 24.87 15.76 0.27
CA VAL A 89 24.83 17.07 -0.41
C VAL A 89 23.43 17.41 -0.90
N THR A 90 22.65 16.41 -1.30
CA THR A 90 21.30 16.60 -1.85
C THR A 90 20.20 16.24 -0.84
N ILE A 91 20.50 16.19 0.45
CA ILE A 91 19.61 15.63 1.48
C ILE A 91 18.22 16.29 1.51
N THR A 92 18.15 17.61 1.33
CA THR A 92 16.88 18.36 1.31
C THR A 92 16.02 17.99 0.11
N VAL A 93 16.64 17.76 -1.05
CA VAL A 93 15.95 17.37 -2.29
C VAL A 93 15.60 15.89 -2.27
N THR A 94 16.50 15.05 -1.77
CA THR A 94 16.27 13.59 -1.70
C THR A 94 15.22 13.22 -0.65
N THR A 95 15.10 13.97 0.46
CA THR A 95 14.00 13.75 1.43
C THR A 95 12.63 14.04 0.82
N GLN A 96 12.50 15.09 0.03
CA GLN A 96 11.27 15.35 -0.74
C GLN A 96 10.98 14.22 -1.75
N GLY A 97 12.03 13.68 -2.37
CA GLY A 97 11.92 12.52 -3.25
C GLY A 97 11.46 11.25 -2.53
N ILE A 98 11.90 11.02 -1.26
CA ILE A 98 11.42 9.90 -0.44
C ILE A 98 9.92 10.01 -0.18
N PHE A 99 9.44 11.19 0.25
CA PHE A 99 8.02 11.41 0.47
C PHE A 99 7.21 11.23 -0.81
N TYR A 100 7.74 11.71 -1.92
CA TYR A 100 7.08 11.52 -3.21
C TYR A 100 6.98 10.02 -3.61
N LEU A 101 8.05 9.24 -3.43
CA LEU A 101 8.01 7.79 -3.70
C LEU A 101 7.05 7.06 -2.73
N ALA A 102 6.97 7.54 -1.48
CA ALA A 102 5.98 7.05 -0.53
C ALA A 102 4.55 7.35 -0.99
N ASP A 103 4.31 8.54 -1.57
CA ASP A 103 3.01 8.90 -2.15
C ASP A 103 2.65 8.05 -3.36
N CYS A 104 3.61 7.77 -4.24
CA CYS A 104 3.39 6.82 -5.34
C CYS A 104 2.98 5.44 -4.81
N PHE A 105 3.64 4.96 -3.75
CA PHE A 105 3.27 3.71 -3.10
C PHE A 105 1.87 3.77 -2.48
N LEU A 106 1.58 4.82 -1.70
CA LEU A 106 0.28 5.00 -1.06
C LEU A 106 -0.84 5.18 -2.09
N GLY A 107 -0.60 5.93 -3.16
CA GLY A 107 -1.57 6.09 -4.25
C GLY A 107 -1.91 4.76 -4.93
N MET A 108 -0.90 3.93 -5.23
CA MET A 108 -1.11 2.58 -5.77
C MET A 108 -1.81 1.67 -4.75
N TRP A 109 -1.46 1.79 -3.47
CA TRP A 109 -2.09 1.06 -2.39
C TRP A 109 -3.56 1.45 -2.26
N ASN A 110 -3.87 2.74 -2.21
CA ASN A 110 -5.22 3.26 -2.15
C ASN A 110 -6.06 2.78 -3.34
N SER A 111 -5.56 2.96 -4.54
CA SER A 111 -6.22 2.50 -5.77
C SER A 111 -6.45 0.98 -5.80
N ARG A 112 -5.49 0.20 -5.28
CA ARG A 112 -5.58 -1.28 -5.32
C ARG A 112 -6.50 -1.86 -4.27
N PHE A 113 -6.58 -1.21 -3.11
CA PHE A 113 -7.24 -1.76 -1.93
C PHE A 113 -8.46 -0.96 -1.48
N GLY A 114 -8.76 0.17 -2.14
CA GLY A 114 -9.84 1.06 -1.76
C GLY A 114 -9.62 1.70 -0.39
N THR A 115 -8.35 1.91 -0.02
CA THR A 115 -7.98 2.61 1.22
C THR A 115 -7.72 4.08 0.91
N GLU A 116 -7.85 4.94 1.91
CA GLU A 116 -7.69 6.39 1.79
C GLU A 116 -6.52 6.90 2.63
N ALA A 117 -5.38 6.20 2.57
CA ALA A 117 -4.20 6.66 3.26
C ALA A 117 -3.75 8.03 2.73
N THR A 118 -3.50 8.96 3.66
CA THR A 118 -3.08 10.34 3.34
C THR A 118 -1.76 10.41 2.62
N LEU A 119 -1.71 11.23 1.58
CA LEU A 119 -0.49 11.55 0.84
C LEU A 119 0.33 12.61 1.59
N PHE A 120 1.65 12.60 1.37
CA PHE A 120 2.55 13.60 1.93
C PHE A 120 2.53 14.89 1.11
N ALA A 121 2.76 16.01 1.76
CA ALA A 121 3.01 17.24 1.03
C ALA A 121 4.40 17.22 0.38
N VAL A 122 4.42 17.31 -0.92
CA VAL A 122 5.64 17.22 -1.70
C VAL A 122 5.97 18.57 -2.33
N GLY A 123 7.20 19.05 -2.09
CA GLY A 123 7.68 20.31 -2.68
C GLY A 123 8.01 20.17 -4.17
N SER A 124 8.22 21.33 -4.83
CA SER A 124 8.52 21.41 -6.28
C SER A 124 9.75 20.61 -6.73
N ASN A 125 10.69 20.32 -5.84
CA ASN A 125 11.93 19.60 -6.13
C ASN A 125 11.82 18.08 -5.96
N ALA A 126 10.67 17.55 -5.62
CA ALA A 126 10.46 16.13 -5.37
C ALA A 126 10.77 15.26 -6.60
N GLY A 127 10.46 15.76 -7.79
CA GLY A 127 10.78 15.07 -9.04
C GLY A 127 12.30 14.85 -9.22
N ILE A 128 13.11 15.86 -8.94
CA ILE A 128 14.60 15.74 -9.02
C ILE A 128 15.08 14.80 -7.92
N GLY A 129 14.53 14.91 -6.70
CA GLY A 129 14.86 14.05 -5.57
C GLY A 129 14.60 12.57 -5.87
N SER A 130 13.47 12.24 -6.50
CA SER A 130 13.14 10.88 -6.88
C SER A 130 14.09 10.32 -7.95
N VAL A 131 14.53 11.11 -8.95
CA VAL A 131 15.53 10.71 -9.95
C VAL A 131 16.87 10.37 -9.27
N ILE A 132 17.33 11.20 -8.33
CA ILE A 132 18.56 10.95 -7.59
C ILE A 132 18.47 9.66 -6.78
N LEU A 133 17.34 9.46 -6.08
CA LEU A 133 17.10 8.24 -5.28
C LEU A 133 17.09 6.97 -6.13
N TRP A 134 16.48 6.99 -7.31
CA TRP A 134 16.48 5.86 -8.23
C TRP A 134 17.89 5.54 -8.76
N ALA A 135 18.68 6.56 -9.03
CA ALA A 135 20.08 6.39 -9.42
C ALA A 135 20.93 5.78 -8.28
N LEU A 136 20.80 6.30 -7.05
CA LEU A 136 21.47 5.76 -5.86
C LEU A 136 21.03 4.33 -5.54
N PHE A 137 19.76 4.04 -5.69
CA PHE A 137 19.20 2.69 -5.52
C PHE A 137 19.84 1.71 -6.51
N ALA A 138 19.91 2.07 -7.80
CA ALA A 138 20.51 1.23 -8.81
C ALA A 138 22.02 0.99 -8.56
N GLU A 139 22.76 2.03 -8.14
CA GLU A 139 24.16 1.92 -7.73
C GLU A 139 24.33 0.95 -6.55
N ALA A 140 23.54 1.09 -5.50
CA ALA A 140 23.58 0.25 -4.31
C ALA A 140 23.25 -1.22 -4.63
N VAL A 141 22.20 -1.45 -5.43
CA VAL A 141 21.77 -2.80 -5.85
C VAL A 141 22.86 -3.48 -6.68
N VAL A 142 23.41 -2.81 -7.70
CA VAL A 142 24.47 -3.40 -8.54
C VAL A 142 25.71 -3.71 -7.72
N SER A 143 26.14 -2.76 -6.86
CA SER A 143 27.32 -2.95 -6.01
C SER A 143 27.13 -4.10 -5.01
N PHE A 144 25.94 -4.24 -4.46
CA PHE A 144 25.58 -5.35 -3.58
C PHE A 144 25.57 -6.68 -4.34
N LEU A 145 24.91 -6.75 -5.50
CA LEU A 145 24.82 -7.96 -6.32
C LEU A 145 26.21 -8.46 -6.71
N PHE A 146 27.09 -7.58 -7.20
CA PHE A 146 28.49 -7.95 -7.47
C PHE A 146 29.21 -8.49 -6.24
N SER A 147 28.97 -7.90 -5.07
CA SER A 147 29.53 -8.39 -3.80
C SER A 147 29.07 -9.81 -3.46
N GLN A 148 27.78 -10.12 -3.68
CA GLN A 148 27.21 -11.44 -3.41
C GLN A 148 27.70 -12.47 -4.43
N VAL A 149 27.76 -12.11 -5.70
CA VAL A 149 28.32 -12.91 -6.78
C VAL A 149 29.77 -13.28 -6.46
N LYS A 150 30.61 -12.32 -6.09
CA LYS A 150 32.01 -12.58 -5.72
C LYS A 150 32.18 -13.47 -4.49
N LYS A 151 31.27 -13.41 -3.50
CA LYS A 151 31.25 -14.27 -2.32
C LYS A 151 30.66 -15.66 -2.58
N ASN A 152 30.24 -15.95 -3.80
CA ASN A 152 29.51 -17.16 -4.18
C ASN A 152 28.23 -17.36 -3.34
N ASN A 153 27.57 -16.25 -3.00
CA ASN A 153 26.36 -16.22 -2.19
C ASN A 153 25.14 -15.91 -3.05
N ILE A 154 24.61 -16.92 -3.70
CA ILE A 154 23.41 -16.82 -4.56
C ILE A 154 22.19 -16.28 -3.80
N TYR A 155 22.09 -16.62 -2.51
CA TYR A 155 20.95 -16.18 -1.68
C TYR A 155 20.91 -14.66 -1.44
N GLY A 156 22.08 -14.01 -1.45
CA GLY A 156 22.16 -12.56 -1.35
C GLY A 156 21.47 -11.83 -2.52
N ILE A 157 21.37 -12.46 -3.71
CA ILE A 157 20.68 -11.88 -4.86
C ILE A 157 19.17 -11.77 -4.59
N MET A 158 18.60 -12.64 -3.80
CA MET A 158 17.17 -12.70 -3.50
C MET A 158 16.71 -11.59 -2.55
N ILE A 159 17.62 -10.96 -1.80
CA ILE A 159 17.28 -9.91 -0.83
C ILE A 159 16.55 -8.74 -1.50
N PHE A 160 16.92 -8.38 -2.73
CA PHE A 160 16.23 -7.34 -3.48
C PHE A 160 15.14 -7.89 -4.41
N MET A 161 15.33 -9.09 -4.97
CA MET A 161 14.36 -9.68 -5.89
C MET A 161 13.03 -10.01 -5.21
N ILE A 162 13.06 -10.61 -4.01
CA ILE A 162 11.84 -11.05 -3.31
C ILE A 162 10.95 -9.86 -2.91
N PRO A 163 11.46 -8.82 -2.21
CA PRO A 163 10.64 -7.67 -1.86
C PRO A 163 10.13 -6.92 -3.09
N SER A 164 10.97 -6.73 -4.13
CA SER A 164 10.54 -6.04 -5.35
C SER A 164 9.45 -6.80 -6.09
N ALA A 165 9.59 -8.12 -6.19
CA ALA A 165 8.57 -8.98 -6.78
C ALA A 165 7.28 -8.98 -5.94
N ALA A 166 7.38 -9.01 -4.62
CA ALA A 166 6.24 -8.93 -3.73
C ALA A 166 5.49 -7.59 -3.89
N CYS A 167 6.22 -6.46 -3.92
CA CYS A 167 5.64 -5.15 -4.21
C CYS A 167 4.91 -5.14 -5.55
N GLY A 168 5.57 -5.55 -6.63
CA GLY A 168 4.97 -5.56 -7.97
C GLY A 168 3.75 -6.48 -8.08
N LEU A 169 3.75 -7.62 -7.39
CA LEU A 169 2.63 -8.57 -7.37
C LEU A 169 1.44 -8.06 -6.56
N ILE A 170 1.69 -7.51 -5.38
CA ILE A 170 0.64 -7.03 -4.47
C ILE A 170 -0.05 -5.80 -5.07
N LEU A 171 0.71 -4.88 -5.63
CA LEU A 171 0.20 -3.62 -6.16
C LEU A 171 -0.22 -3.69 -7.64
N GLY A 172 0.05 -4.80 -8.31
CA GLY A 172 -0.40 -5.02 -9.69
C GLY A 172 0.39 -4.23 -10.73
N SER A 173 1.74 -4.26 -10.65
CA SER A 173 2.61 -3.54 -11.60
C SER A 173 2.29 -3.86 -13.06
N SER A 174 2.20 -2.83 -13.90
CA SER A 174 1.93 -2.92 -15.33
C SER A 174 3.02 -3.69 -16.11
N SER A 175 4.24 -3.73 -15.59
CA SER A 175 5.41 -4.39 -16.20
C SER A 175 5.76 -5.75 -15.58
N MET A 176 4.88 -6.33 -14.77
CA MET A 176 5.14 -7.50 -13.94
C MET A 176 5.74 -8.69 -14.72
N TRP A 177 5.20 -9.02 -15.90
CA TRP A 177 5.65 -10.18 -16.67
C TRP A 177 7.07 -10.04 -17.18
N LEU A 178 7.41 -8.88 -17.72
CA LEU A 178 8.77 -8.60 -18.20
C LEU A 178 9.75 -8.56 -17.02
N ALA A 179 9.33 -8.01 -15.88
CA ALA A 179 10.11 -7.97 -14.65
C ALA A 179 10.44 -9.38 -14.13
N VAL A 180 9.44 -10.27 -14.07
CA VAL A 180 9.62 -11.68 -13.69
C VAL A 180 10.58 -12.39 -14.64
N LEU A 181 10.38 -12.23 -15.94
CA LEU A 181 11.20 -12.86 -16.97
C LEU A 181 12.67 -12.45 -16.84
N LEU A 182 12.94 -11.16 -16.76
CA LEU A 182 14.31 -10.65 -16.67
C LEU A 182 14.99 -11.03 -15.34
N SER A 183 14.26 -10.95 -14.23
CA SER A 183 14.77 -11.33 -12.92
C SER A 183 15.13 -12.81 -12.85
N LEU A 184 14.25 -13.68 -13.34
CA LEU A 184 14.48 -15.12 -13.38
C LEU A 184 15.59 -15.48 -14.36
N ALA A 185 15.63 -14.86 -15.55
CA ALA A 185 16.69 -15.08 -16.53
C ALA A 185 18.06 -14.70 -15.96
N GLY A 186 18.17 -13.54 -15.32
CA GLY A 186 19.40 -13.10 -14.66
C GLY A 186 19.82 -14.02 -13.52
N PHE A 187 18.87 -14.38 -12.63
CA PHE A 187 19.14 -15.25 -11.49
C PHE A 187 19.56 -16.68 -11.90
N PHE A 188 18.81 -17.32 -12.79
CA PHE A 188 19.16 -18.64 -13.30
C PHE A 188 20.44 -18.65 -14.12
N GLY A 189 20.68 -17.56 -14.89
CA GLY A 189 21.94 -17.38 -15.58
C GLY A 189 23.12 -17.38 -14.61
N VAL A 190 23.07 -16.60 -13.54
CA VAL A 190 24.08 -16.58 -12.48
C VAL A 190 24.21 -17.98 -11.83
N PHE A 191 23.09 -18.64 -11.53
CA PHE A 191 23.09 -19.97 -10.95
C PHE A 191 23.77 -21.01 -11.85
N ILE A 192 23.50 -20.99 -13.16
CA ILE A 192 24.14 -21.89 -14.12
C ILE A 192 25.65 -21.64 -14.21
N VAL A 193 26.08 -20.38 -14.27
CA VAL A 193 27.52 -20.01 -14.26
C VAL A 193 28.21 -20.61 -13.03
N TYR A 194 27.59 -20.52 -11.87
CA TYR A 194 28.13 -21.11 -10.63
C TYR A 194 28.14 -22.64 -10.62
N SER A 195 27.04 -23.27 -11.05
CA SER A 195 26.90 -24.72 -10.96
C SER A 195 27.79 -25.46 -11.96
N THR A 196 28.10 -24.85 -13.09
CA THR A 196 28.89 -25.43 -14.18
C THR A 196 30.35 -25.00 -14.19
N ARG A 197 30.78 -24.14 -13.23
CA ARG A 197 32.13 -23.53 -13.23
C ARG A 197 32.51 -22.88 -14.59
N GLY A 198 31.52 -22.30 -15.26
CA GLY A 198 31.70 -21.59 -16.51
C GLY A 198 31.86 -22.45 -17.77
N ARG A 199 31.89 -23.80 -17.68
CA ARG A 199 32.24 -24.67 -18.79
C ARG A 199 31.23 -24.84 -19.92
N ASN A 200 29.91 -24.57 -19.70
CA ASN A 200 28.85 -24.84 -20.68
C ASN A 200 27.70 -23.85 -20.64
N PHE A 201 27.98 -22.55 -20.51
CA PHE A 201 26.91 -21.54 -20.43
C PHE A 201 26.16 -21.34 -21.76
N GLY A 202 26.80 -21.53 -22.93
CA GLY A 202 26.25 -21.17 -24.23
C GLY A 202 24.83 -21.71 -24.50
N LEU A 203 24.71 -22.94 -24.99
CA LEU A 203 23.40 -23.48 -25.42
C LEU A 203 22.48 -23.87 -24.26
N ARG A 204 23.02 -24.44 -23.18
CA ARG A 204 22.21 -24.90 -22.01
C ARG A 204 21.67 -23.74 -21.18
N GLY A 205 22.41 -22.65 -21.06
CA GLY A 205 21.95 -21.44 -20.39
C GLY A 205 20.83 -20.76 -21.17
N ILE A 206 20.99 -20.61 -22.49
CA ILE A 206 19.97 -20.05 -23.38
C ILE A 206 18.70 -20.92 -23.40
N SER A 207 18.83 -22.26 -23.45
CA SER A 207 17.67 -23.14 -23.43
C SER A 207 16.90 -23.11 -22.08
N ALA A 208 17.60 -22.94 -20.96
CA ALA A 208 16.95 -22.79 -19.66
C ALA A 208 16.22 -21.44 -19.55
N ILE A 209 16.81 -20.36 -20.04
CA ILE A 209 16.18 -19.04 -20.10
C ILE A 209 14.96 -19.06 -21.03
N ALA A 210 15.08 -19.69 -22.22
CA ALA A 210 13.97 -19.85 -23.15
C ALA A 210 12.82 -20.70 -22.56
N LEU A 211 13.14 -21.80 -21.85
CA LEU A 211 12.15 -22.61 -21.17
C LEU A 211 11.41 -21.83 -20.08
N ILE A 212 12.11 -21.03 -19.30
CA ILE A 212 11.52 -20.19 -18.27
C ILE A 212 10.61 -19.13 -18.92
N ALA A 213 11.05 -18.51 -20.01
CA ALA A 213 10.25 -17.54 -20.75
C ALA A 213 8.96 -18.16 -21.31
N VAL A 214 9.04 -19.38 -21.86
CA VAL A 214 7.88 -20.13 -22.35
C VAL A 214 6.96 -20.49 -21.20
N VAL A 215 7.47 -21.03 -20.09
CA VAL A 215 6.66 -21.40 -18.91
C VAL A 215 5.97 -20.17 -18.32
N VAL A 216 6.68 -19.04 -18.16
CA VAL A 216 6.10 -17.78 -17.68
C VAL A 216 5.06 -17.27 -18.66
N GLY A 217 5.31 -17.34 -19.97
CA GLY A 217 4.35 -16.93 -21.01
C GLY A 217 3.09 -17.80 -21.07
N VAL A 218 3.24 -19.13 -21.02
CA VAL A 218 2.10 -20.07 -21.02
C VAL A 218 1.27 -19.89 -19.76
N VAL A 219 1.93 -19.74 -18.64
CA VAL A 219 1.28 -19.51 -17.35
C VAL A 219 0.54 -18.18 -17.35
N SER A 220 1.15 -17.12 -17.87
CA SER A 220 0.53 -15.82 -18.07
C SER A 220 -0.73 -15.89 -18.93
N PHE A 221 -0.71 -16.73 -19.96
CA PHE A 221 -1.84 -16.93 -20.86
C PHE A 221 -2.97 -17.74 -20.22
N LEU A 222 -2.63 -18.78 -19.45
CA LEU A 222 -3.62 -19.70 -18.84
C LEU A 222 -4.32 -19.13 -17.60
N THR A 223 -3.85 -18.02 -17.05
CA THR A 223 -4.19 -17.59 -15.70
C THR A 223 -4.61 -16.14 -15.61
N GLY A 224 -5.79 -15.86 -16.15
CA GLY A 224 -6.40 -14.53 -16.15
C GLY A 224 -6.86 -14.00 -14.79
N GLY A 225 -5.95 -13.76 -13.82
CA GLY A 225 -6.24 -12.86 -12.71
C GLY A 225 -6.39 -13.42 -11.29
N TYR A 226 -6.15 -12.55 -10.32
CA TYR A 226 -6.16 -12.81 -8.88
C TYR A 226 -7.57 -12.70 -8.29
N GLN A 227 -8.08 -13.72 -7.61
CA GLN A 227 -9.26 -13.59 -6.74
C GLN A 227 -8.83 -13.04 -5.38
N LYS A 228 -9.55 -12.01 -4.91
CA LYS A 228 -9.33 -11.43 -3.58
C LYS A 228 -9.51 -12.53 -2.52
N SER A 229 -8.46 -12.85 -1.77
CA SER A 229 -8.55 -13.73 -0.63
C SER A 229 -9.07 -12.95 0.58
N VAL A 230 -10.18 -13.39 1.18
CA VAL A 230 -10.76 -12.77 2.39
C VAL A 230 -9.73 -12.64 3.51
N LYS A 231 -8.89 -13.66 3.73
CA LYS A 231 -7.82 -13.60 4.74
C LYS A 231 -6.74 -12.56 4.43
N LEU A 232 -6.42 -12.35 3.16
CA LEU A 232 -5.44 -11.35 2.75
C LEU A 232 -6.01 -9.94 2.93
N GLU A 233 -7.30 -9.77 2.67
CA GLU A 233 -8.01 -8.51 2.89
C GLU A 233 -8.05 -8.15 4.39
N GLN A 234 -8.43 -9.09 5.25
CA GLN A 234 -8.41 -8.91 6.72
C GLN A 234 -7.00 -8.59 7.24
N TRP A 235 -5.97 -9.25 6.72
CA TRP A 235 -4.59 -8.96 7.12
C TRP A 235 -4.13 -7.57 6.69
N LYS A 236 -4.56 -7.10 5.51
CA LYS A 236 -4.28 -5.74 5.04
C LYS A 236 -4.98 -4.69 5.87
N GLN A 237 -6.28 -4.87 6.15
CA GLN A 237 -7.05 -3.96 7.00
C GLN A 237 -6.38 -3.84 8.38
N LYS A 238 -5.94 -4.96 8.96
CA LYS A 238 -5.22 -4.94 10.24
C LYS A 238 -3.91 -4.17 10.15
N ILE A 239 -3.08 -4.41 9.11
CA ILE A 239 -1.82 -3.66 8.94
C ILE A 239 -2.10 -2.17 8.71
N SER A 240 -3.12 -1.83 7.91
CA SER A 240 -3.50 -0.43 7.70
C SER A 240 -3.88 0.24 9.01
N ALA A 241 -4.75 -0.40 9.80
CA ALA A 241 -5.15 0.09 11.12
C ALA A 241 -3.96 0.23 12.09
N ASP A 242 -3.04 -0.75 12.13
CA ASP A 242 -1.84 -0.68 12.97
C ASP A 242 -0.90 0.48 12.54
N VAL A 243 -0.79 0.74 11.24
CA VAL A 243 0.00 1.87 10.70
C VAL A 243 -0.66 3.21 11.01
N GLU A 244 -1.99 3.31 10.86
CA GLU A 244 -2.74 4.52 11.18
C GLU A 244 -2.67 4.84 12.67
N LYS A 245 -2.86 3.85 13.52
CA LYS A 245 -2.68 4.00 14.98
C LYS A 245 -1.27 4.46 15.34
N PHE A 246 -0.24 3.93 14.69
CA PHE A 246 1.15 4.36 14.89
C PHE A 246 1.38 5.82 14.45
N ARG A 247 0.78 6.24 13.32
CA ARG A 247 0.96 7.59 12.77
C ARG A 247 0.17 8.64 13.54
N TYR A 248 -1.09 8.34 13.83
CA TYR A 248 -2.08 9.34 14.23
C TYR A 248 -2.56 9.21 15.69
N GLY A 249 -2.26 8.09 16.33
CA GLY A 249 -2.75 7.77 17.68
C GLY A 249 -4.00 6.90 17.65
N GLU A 250 -4.57 6.70 18.82
CA GLU A 250 -5.88 6.06 18.95
C GLU A 250 -6.97 7.05 18.55
N ASP A 251 -8.00 6.53 17.92
CA ASP A 251 -9.15 7.30 17.54
C ASP A 251 -10.20 7.22 18.64
N SER A 252 -10.70 8.36 19.05
CA SER A 252 -11.78 8.48 20.04
C SER A 252 -13.15 8.66 19.39
N LEU A 253 -13.22 8.73 18.03
CA LEU A 253 -14.45 8.89 17.27
C LEU A 253 -14.80 7.58 16.56
N PRO A 254 -16.09 7.26 16.32
CA PRO A 254 -16.52 6.04 15.63
C PRO A 254 -16.01 5.90 14.18
N GLN A 255 -15.64 6.98 13.52
CA GLN A 255 -15.23 7.02 12.11
C GLN A 255 -16.30 6.44 11.17
N GLY A 256 -17.55 6.79 11.45
CA GLY A 256 -18.71 6.32 10.72
C GLY A 256 -19.15 4.89 11.04
N ASP A 257 -18.45 4.13 11.88
CA ASP A 257 -18.86 2.79 12.29
C ASP A 257 -19.91 2.87 13.40
N LEU A 258 -21.18 2.76 13.03
CA LEU A 258 -22.33 2.96 13.94
C LEU A 258 -22.40 1.93 15.08
N ARG A 259 -21.70 0.80 14.95
CA ARG A 259 -21.60 -0.22 16.02
C ARG A 259 -20.69 0.22 17.18
N LYS A 260 -19.95 1.31 17.00
CA LYS A 260 -19.08 1.90 18.03
C LYS A 260 -19.71 3.11 18.71
N GLU A 261 -21.02 3.27 18.60
CA GLU A 261 -21.76 4.40 19.16
C GLU A 261 -21.51 4.57 20.67
N ALA A 262 -21.39 3.47 21.40
CA ALA A 262 -21.16 3.49 22.85
C ALA A 262 -19.73 3.95 23.26
N GLU A 263 -18.77 4.02 22.33
CA GLU A 263 -17.37 4.31 22.66
C GLU A 263 -17.08 5.81 22.85
N LEU A 264 -18.00 6.71 22.45
CA LEU A 264 -17.75 8.15 22.38
C LEU A 264 -17.49 8.84 23.73
N LEU A 265 -17.94 8.32 24.87
CA LEU A 265 -18.17 9.20 26.03
C LEU A 265 -17.63 8.75 27.39
N ASP A 266 -16.88 7.66 27.50
CA ASP A 266 -16.54 7.09 28.83
C ASP A 266 -15.27 7.67 29.51
N ARG A 267 -14.58 8.64 28.90
CA ARG A 267 -13.30 9.19 29.44
C ARG A 267 -13.24 10.70 29.36
N GLU A 268 -12.91 11.36 30.46
CA GLU A 268 -12.58 12.79 30.50
C GLU A 268 -11.09 13.02 30.15
N GLU A 269 -10.69 12.73 28.90
CA GLU A 269 -9.33 12.97 28.45
C GLU A 269 -9.29 14.23 27.58
N GLU A 270 -8.26 15.04 27.73
CA GLU A 270 -8.04 16.23 26.91
C GLU A 270 -7.83 15.82 25.44
N THR A 271 -8.51 16.48 24.53
CA THR A 271 -8.45 16.18 23.09
C THR A 271 -7.87 17.33 22.28
N LEU A 272 -8.46 18.52 22.36
CA LEU A 272 -8.02 19.70 21.65
C LEU A 272 -7.94 20.89 22.63
N LYS A 273 -6.89 21.68 22.49
CA LYS A 273 -6.73 22.94 23.18
C LYS A 273 -6.82 24.08 22.18
N LEU A 274 -7.84 24.90 22.32
CA LEU A 274 -8.13 26.02 21.43
C LEU A 274 -7.64 27.32 22.09
N THR A 275 -7.01 28.19 21.33
CA THR A 275 -6.64 29.55 21.77
C THR A 275 -7.18 30.54 20.79
N MET A 276 -8.07 31.43 21.23
CA MET A 276 -8.73 32.45 20.41
C MET A 276 -8.99 33.71 21.25
N ASN A 277 -9.14 34.84 20.59
CA ASN A 277 -9.34 36.10 21.32
C ASN A 277 -10.72 36.20 21.96
N GLN A 278 -11.73 35.70 21.29
CA GLN A 278 -13.12 35.66 21.75
C GLN A 278 -13.66 34.25 21.50
N PRO A 279 -13.88 33.48 22.55
CA PRO A 279 -14.52 32.19 22.43
C PRO A 279 -15.89 32.26 21.78
N GLN A 280 -16.15 31.40 20.82
CA GLN A 280 -17.43 31.31 20.11
C GLN A 280 -17.71 29.83 19.82
N GLU A 281 -18.97 29.49 19.51
CA GLU A 281 -19.38 28.14 19.15
C GLU A 281 -18.63 27.65 17.91
N LEU A 282 -18.13 26.39 17.95
CA LEU A 282 -17.38 25.80 16.84
C LEU A 282 -17.68 24.30 16.70
N TYR A 283 -18.17 23.90 15.53
CA TYR A 283 -18.28 22.50 15.10
C TYR A 283 -17.00 22.11 14.35
N LEU A 284 -16.07 21.51 15.06
CA LEU A 284 -14.73 21.16 14.56
C LEU A 284 -14.76 19.81 13.84
N ARG A 285 -14.97 19.82 12.54
CA ARG A 285 -15.15 18.68 11.65
C ARG A 285 -13.89 17.81 11.59
N GLY A 286 -14.06 16.51 11.81
CA GLY A 286 -13.07 15.46 11.62
C GLY A 286 -13.47 14.51 10.50
N PHE A 287 -14.21 13.42 10.83
CA PHE A 287 -14.74 12.47 9.86
C PHE A 287 -16.00 13.02 9.16
N VAL A 288 -16.15 12.71 7.87
CA VAL A 288 -17.33 13.03 7.06
C VAL A 288 -17.78 11.80 6.29
N GLY A 289 -19.04 11.39 6.48
CA GLY A 289 -19.69 10.30 5.79
C GLY A 289 -20.69 10.80 4.76
N GLY A 290 -20.49 10.45 3.48
CA GLY A 290 -21.40 10.80 2.38
C GLY A 290 -22.24 9.64 1.88
N SER A 291 -21.82 8.40 2.08
CA SER A 291 -22.52 7.19 1.66
C SER A 291 -22.87 6.32 2.87
N TYR A 292 -24.12 5.88 2.94
CA TYR A 292 -24.68 5.10 4.03
C TYR A 292 -24.98 3.67 3.59
N ASP A 293 -24.60 2.66 4.39
CA ASP A 293 -24.84 1.24 4.09
C ASP A 293 -25.71 0.51 5.12
N GLY A 294 -26.34 1.25 6.02
CA GLY A 294 -27.19 0.72 7.10
C GLY A 294 -26.46 0.57 8.44
N MET A 295 -25.16 0.31 8.44
CA MET A 295 -24.36 0.08 9.64
C MET A 295 -23.14 0.97 9.73
N GLN A 296 -22.84 1.67 8.64
CA GLN A 296 -21.64 2.50 8.54
C GLN A 296 -21.85 3.67 7.57
N TRP A 297 -21.28 4.80 7.93
CA TRP A 297 -21.04 5.91 7.03
C TRP A 297 -19.68 5.76 6.37
N ASN A 298 -19.63 5.95 5.08
CA ASN A 298 -18.41 5.94 4.28
C ASN A 298 -18.27 7.26 3.51
N GLY A 299 -17.09 7.61 3.07
CA GLY A 299 -16.91 8.69 2.09
C GLY A 299 -17.67 8.39 0.79
N ILE A 300 -18.02 9.43 0.02
CA ILE A 300 -18.63 9.27 -1.31
C ILE A 300 -17.72 8.38 -2.18
N PRO A 301 -18.25 7.37 -2.89
CA PRO A 301 -17.47 6.51 -3.76
C PRO A 301 -16.64 7.30 -4.79
N TYR A 302 -15.44 6.83 -5.09
CA TYR A 302 -14.59 7.47 -6.09
C TYR A 302 -15.25 7.57 -7.47
N SER A 303 -16.14 6.65 -7.81
CA SER A 303 -16.93 6.66 -9.04
C SER A 303 -17.83 7.89 -9.18
N SER A 304 -18.23 8.52 -8.09
CA SER A 304 -19.01 9.76 -8.12
C SER A 304 -18.21 10.97 -8.63
N TYR A 305 -16.87 10.90 -8.60
CA TYR A 305 -15.98 11.93 -9.15
C TYR A 305 -15.46 11.58 -10.55
N GLU A 306 -15.99 10.54 -11.18
CA GLU A 306 -15.66 10.12 -12.54
C GLU A 306 -16.76 10.55 -13.54
N GLY A 307 -16.51 10.37 -14.83
CA GLY A 307 -17.49 10.70 -15.86
C GLY A 307 -17.74 12.21 -15.97
N GLU A 308 -18.94 12.66 -15.70
CA GLU A 308 -19.37 14.06 -15.80
C GLU A 308 -18.60 14.96 -14.83
N TYR A 309 -18.23 14.44 -13.67
CA TYR A 309 -17.53 15.19 -12.63
C TYR A 309 -16.01 14.98 -12.63
N GLU A 310 -15.47 14.33 -13.69
CA GLU A 310 -14.03 14.11 -13.80
C GLU A 310 -13.27 15.44 -13.87
N GLY A 311 -12.35 15.64 -12.92
CA GLY A 311 -11.56 16.87 -12.82
C GLY A 311 -12.27 18.07 -12.18
N MET A 312 -13.55 17.98 -11.77
CA MET A 312 -14.32 19.04 -11.15
C MET A 312 -13.59 19.69 -9.98
N LEU A 313 -13.11 18.91 -9.00
CA LEU A 313 -12.40 19.47 -7.83
C LEU A 313 -11.14 20.25 -8.22
N ARG A 314 -10.44 19.81 -9.27
CA ARG A 314 -9.27 20.55 -9.79
C ARG A 314 -9.69 21.87 -10.43
N TRP A 315 -10.78 21.84 -11.21
CA TRP A 315 -11.32 23.05 -11.86
C TRP A 315 -11.83 24.05 -10.82
N LEU A 316 -12.56 23.60 -9.77
CA LEU A 316 -13.00 24.44 -8.65
C LEU A 316 -11.81 25.14 -8.00
N LYS A 317 -10.76 24.38 -7.68
CA LYS A 317 -9.54 24.94 -7.08
C LYS A 317 -8.83 25.96 -7.98
N GLN A 318 -8.81 25.76 -9.29
CA GLN A 318 -8.28 26.74 -10.26
C GLN A 318 -9.08 28.02 -10.29
N ASN A 319 -10.38 27.97 -9.98
CA ASN A 319 -11.28 29.10 -9.86
C ASN A 319 -11.35 29.67 -8.43
N SER A 320 -10.39 29.31 -7.56
CA SER A 320 -10.32 29.77 -6.17
C SER A 320 -11.57 29.40 -5.34
N PHE A 321 -12.19 28.30 -5.66
CA PHE A 321 -13.32 27.76 -4.92
C PHE A 321 -12.92 26.47 -4.21
N SER A 322 -13.20 26.38 -2.91
CA SER A 322 -13.06 25.17 -2.11
C SER A 322 -14.36 24.87 -1.39
N PRO A 323 -14.93 23.67 -1.58
CA PRO A 323 -16.13 23.26 -0.84
C PRO A 323 -15.99 23.34 0.68
N LEU A 324 -14.76 23.21 1.19
CA LEU A 324 -14.48 23.20 2.63
C LEU A 324 -14.39 24.59 3.26
N SER A 325 -14.17 25.61 2.45
CA SER A 325 -14.16 27.02 2.86
C SER A 325 -15.20 27.87 2.12
N GLN A 326 -16.20 27.22 1.52
CA GLN A 326 -17.20 27.89 0.69
C GLN A 326 -17.90 29.00 1.45
N PHE A 327 -18.35 28.71 2.68
CA PHE A 327 -19.03 29.72 3.51
C PHE A 327 -18.14 30.92 3.81
N ALA A 328 -16.89 30.73 4.18
CA ALA A 328 -15.97 31.84 4.46
C ALA A 328 -15.72 32.72 3.23
N VAL A 329 -15.68 32.13 2.03
CA VAL A 329 -15.59 32.93 0.77
C VAL A 329 -16.89 33.69 0.50
N TYR A 330 -18.03 33.02 0.70
CA TYR A 330 -19.35 33.63 0.59
C TYR A 330 -19.46 34.86 1.54
N ASP A 331 -19.14 34.67 2.84
CA ASP A 331 -19.22 35.75 3.84
C ASP A 331 -18.40 36.98 3.45
N LYS A 332 -17.18 36.79 2.95
CA LYS A 332 -16.36 37.88 2.41
C LYS A 332 -17.01 38.62 1.25
N LEU A 333 -17.57 37.89 0.31
CA LEU A 333 -18.23 38.49 -0.86
C LEU A 333 -19.50 39.25 -0.43
N ASN A 334 -20.23 38.69 0.52
CA ASN A 334 -21.45 39.27 1.06
C ASN A 334 -21.15 40.55 1.87
N ALA A 335 -20.13 40.54 2.72
CA ALA A 335 -19.68 41.72 3.47
C ALA A 335 -19.21 42.83 2.54
N GLN A 336 -18.46 42.49 1.48
CA GLN A 336 -18.04 43.47 0.47
C GLN A 336 -19.24 44.09 -0.30
N ALA A 337 -20.22 43.24 -0.66
CA ALA A 337 -21.45 43.74 -1.31
C ALA A 337 -22.26 44.66 -0.43
N SER A 338 -22.27 44.40 0.88
CA SER A 338 -23.00 45.23 1.89
C SER A 338 -22.19 46.42 2.37
N GLY A 339 -20.95 46.61 1.93
CA GLY A 339 -20.06 47.70 2.37
C GLY A 339 -19.54 47.53 3.80
N ASN A 340 -19.68 46.32 4.39
CA ASN A 340 -19.21 45.97 5.71
C ASN A 340 -17.81 45.37 5.64
N ASN A 341 -17.07 45.38 6.76
CA ASN A 341 -15.78 44.73 6.89
C ASN A 341 -15.93 43.63 7.93
N SER A 342 -15.94 42.38 7.52
CA SER A 342 -15.91 41.23 8.45
C SER A 342 -14.52 41.19 9.09
N GLY A 343 -14.45 41.23 10.41
CA GLY A 343 -13.25 40.90 11.17
C GLY A 343 -13.02 39.41 11.14
N TYR A 344 -11.75 39.00 11.05
CA TYR A 344 -11.38 37.58 11.16
C TYR A 344 -10.52 37.34 12.39
N MET A 345 -10.89 36.36 13.17
CA MET A 345 -10.15 35.93 14.33
C MET A 345 -9.27 34.71 14.00
N GLN A 346 -8.04 34.68 14.52
CA GLN A 346 -7.17 33.54 14.42
C GLN A 346 -7.41 32.60 15.59
N VAL A 347 -7.64 31.34 15.26
CA VAL A 347 -7.74 30.23 16.22
C VAL A 347 -6.49 29.36 16.10
N SER A 348 -5.81 29.17 17.23
CA SER A 348 -4.66 28.25 17.34
C SER A 348 -5.12 26.97 18.02
N VAL A 349 -4.79 25.83 17.44
CA VAL A 349 -5.15 24.52 17.96
C VAL A 349 -3.91 23.73 18.32
N GLU A 350 -3.87 23.20 19.54
CA GLU A 350 -2.95 22.16 19.97
C GLU A 350 -3.74 20.85 20.18
N ASN A 351 -3.41 19.84 19.37
CA ASN A 351 -4.01 18.52 19.50
C ASN A 351 -3.26 17.73 20.57
N THR A 352 -3.88 17.52 21.72
CA THR A 352 -3.34 16.82 22.87
C THR A 352 -3.68 15.33 22.87
N GLY A 353 -4.89 14.95 22.44
CA GLY A 353 -5.39 13.58 22.48
C GLY A 353 -6.32 13.16 21.34
N ALA A 354 -6.79 14.09 20.50
CA ALA A 354 -7.65 13.73 19.37
C ALA A 354 -6.89 12.99 18.28
N TYR A 355 -7.61 12.26 17.41
CA TYR A 355 -7.03 11.54 16.29
C TYR A 355 -6.35 12.50 15.32
N ARG A 356 -5.04 12.39 15.19
CA ARG A 356 -4.19 13.37 14.52
C ARG A 356 -4.21 13.32 12.99
N LYS A 357 -5.00 12.44 12.40
CA LYS A 357 -5.23 12.38 10.96
C LYS A 357 -5.84 13.69 10.46
N TYR A 358 -6.80 14.23 11.19
CA TYR A 358 -7.56 15.40 10.79
C TYR A 358 -6.93 16.72 11.28
N VAL A 359 -7.12 17.74 10.46
CA VAL A 359 -7.08 19.15 10.87
C VAL A 359 -8.51 19.55 11.15
N TYR A 360 -8.90 19.55 12.42
CA TYR A 360 -10.27 19.82 12.84
C TYR A 360 -10.62 21.27 12.56
N LEU A 361 -11.56 21.51 11.64
CA LEU A 361 -11.94 22.83 11.16
C LEU A 361 -13.46 23.00 11.16
N PRO A 362 -13.98 24.17 11.58
CA PRO A 362 -15.39 24.47 11.41
C PRO A 362 -15.74 24.79 9.95
N ALA A 363 -17.03 24.71 9.58
CA ALA A 363 -17.49 25.06 8.24
C ALA A 363 -17.16 26.51 7.85
N VAL A 364 -17.08 27.38 8.82
CA VAL A 364 -16.75 28.81 8.69
C VAL A 364 -15.26 29.12 8.63
N ALA A 365 -14.40 28.09 8.61
CA ALA A 365 -12.95 28.28 8.57
C ALA A 365 -12.45 28.76 7.22
N GLU A 366 -11.49 29.69 7.29
CA GLU A 366 -10.70 30.15 6.17
C GLU A 366 -9.21 30.01 6.47
N ALA A 367 -8.38 29.81 5.44
CA ALA A 367 -6.92 29.89 5.51
C ALA A 367 -6.32 29.07 6.67
N TRP A 368 -6.27 27.76 6.52
CA TRP A 368 -5.65 26.86 7.50
C TRP A 368 -4.21 26.48 7.15
N GLU A 369 -3.43 26.17 8.19
CA GLU A 369 -2.07 25.68 8.06
C GLU A 369 -1.99 24.15 8.18
N ASN A 370 -0.95 23.55 7.58
CA ASN A 370 -0.58 22.14 7.74
C ASN A 370 -1.65 21.10 7.35
N GLY A 371 -2.66 21.50 6.56
CA GLY A 371 -3.73 20.66 6.08
C GLY A 371 -3.72 20.50 4.56
N VAL A 372 -4.27 19.38 4.08
CA VAL A 372 -4.60 19.10 2.68
C VAL A 372 -6.06 18.73 2.60
N GLU A 373 -6.77 19.36 1.69
CA GLU A 373 -8.16 19.02 1.39
C GLU A 373 -8.23 17.58 0.87
N HIS A 374 -8.99 16.74 1.55
CA HIS A 374 -9.30 15.41 1.09
C HIS A 374 -10.67 15.43 0.43
N LYS A 375 -10.67 15.52 -0.87
CA LYS A 375 -11.89 15.71 -1.66
C LYS A 375 -12.65 16.96 -1.19
N ASP A 376 -13.95 16.87 -1.03
CA ASP A 376 -14.83 17.86 -0.43
C ASP A 376 -15.29 17.48 0.99
N TRP A 377 -14.61 16.50 1.63
CA TRP A 377 -15.03 15.93 2.90
C TRP A 377 -14.42 16.64 4.11
N ASN A 378 -13.10 16.61 4.20
CA ASN A 378 -12.37 17.13 5.35
C ASN A 378 -10.97 17.62 4.96
N VAL A 379 -10.25 18.12 5.96
CA VAL A 379 -8.84 18.50 5.82
C VAL A 379 -7.98 17.52 6.61
N GLU A 380 -7.06 16.84 5.93
CA GLU A 380 -6.14 15.91 6.56
C GLU A 380 -4.74 16.52 6.75
N SER A 381 -4.04 16.03 7.74
CA SER A 381 -2.71 16.53 8.08
C SER A 381 -1.68 16.26 6.99
N ARG A 382 -0.85 17.25 6.68
CA ARG A 382 0.36 17.09 5.85
C ARG A 382 1.49 16.38 6.55
N SER A 383 1.45 16.31 7.89
CA SER A 383 2.53 15.74 8.71
C SER A 383 2.43 14.22 8.78
N PHE A 384 3.59 13.53 8.73
CA PHE A 384 3.62 12.07 8.87
C PHE A 384 3.01 11.57 10.19
N PHE A 385 3.21 12.31 11.27
CA PHE A 385 2.66 12.00 12.59
C PHE A 385 1.40 12.78 12.94
N GLY A 386 0.70 13.29 11.91
CA GLY A 386 -0.57 13.96 12.05
C GLY A 386 -0.48 15.43 12.50
N ALA A 387 -1.66 16.05 12.66
CA ALA A 387 -1.82 17.42 13.04
C ALA A 387 -1.66 17.57 14.56
N ARG A 388 -0.56 18.15 15.00
CA ARG A 388 -0.30 18.42 16.43
C ARG A 388 -0.54 19.87 16.82
N ARG A 389 -0.18 20.78 15.93
CA ARG A 389 -0.39 22.24 16.09
C ARG A 389 -0.66 22.83 14.74
N TYR A 390 -1.70 23.63 14.67
CA TYR A 390 -2.10 24.34 13.45
C TYR A 390 -2.93 25.57 13.81
N GLN A 391 -3.16 26.41 12.81
CA GLN A 391 -3.95 27.64 12.97
C GLN A 391 -4.90 27.75 11.79
N PHE A 392 -6.04 28.39 12.04
CA PHE A 392 -7.01 28.76 11.03
C PHE A 392 -7.67 30.10 11.38
N GLN A 393 -8.36 30.68 10.42
CA GLN A 393 -9.11 31.94 10.61
C GLN A 393 -10.59 31.65 10.54
N VAL A 394 -11.36 32.32 11.40
CA VAL A 394 -12.83 32.33 11.38
C VAL A 394 -13.32 33.77 11.45
N SER A 395 -14.54 34.02 10.99
CA SER A 395 -15.18 35.31 11.13
C SER A 395 -15.35 35.67 12.61
N GLU A 396 -15.03 36.92 13.00
CA GLU A 396 -15.25 37.42 14.36
C GLU A 396 -16.73 37.77 14.57
N GLY A 397 -17.23 37.30 15.71
CA GLY A 397 -18.61 37.49 16.11
C GLY A 397 -19.50 36.32 15.76
N GLU A 398 -20.67 36.31 16.37
CA GLU A 398 -21.73 35.42 15.96
C GLU A 398 -22.00 35.67 14.47
N ALA A 399 -22.02 34.61 13.67
CA ALA A 399 -22.56 34.72 12.33
C ALA A 399 -24.00 35.20 12.50
N THR A 400 -24.21 36.48 12.23
CA THR A 400 -25.54 37.08 12.41
C THR A 400 -26.51 36.49 11.41
N ALA A 401 -27.79 36.40 11.75
CA ALA A 401 -28.83 35.92 10.84
C ALA A 401 -28.73 36.58 9.46
N ASP A 402 -28.36 37.87 9.43
CA ASP A 402 -28.18 38.65 8.21
C ASP A 402 -26.99 38.17 7.33
N SER A 403 -25.94 37.59 7.92
CA SER A 403 -24.80 37.08 7.18
C SER A 403 -25.05 35.70 6.57
N MET A 404 -26.10 35.03 7.01
CA MET A 404 -26.44 33.68 6.57
C MET A 404 -27.65 33.61 5.61
N ILE A 405 -28.34 34.70 5.40
CA ILE A 405 -29.34 34.82 4.34
C ILE A 405 -28.64 34.91 3.00
N PRO A 406 -29.01 34.06 2.01
CA PRO A 406 -28.45 34.14 0.67
C PRO A 406 -28.52 35.55 0.10
N GLY A 407 -27.37 36.15 -0.15
CA GLY A 407 -27.33 37.54 -0.64
C GLY A 407 -27.90 37.63 -2.04
N ASN A 408 -28.67 38.70 -2.31
CA ASN A 408 -29.28 38.96 -3.62
C ASN A 408 -28.25 38.99 -4.77
N TRP A 409 -26.96 39.16 -4.47
CA TRP A 409 -25.89 39.15 -5.45
C TRP A 409 -25.64 37.75 -6.05
N LEU A 410 -26.07 36.68 -5.41
CA LEU A 410 -26.01 35.31 -5.97
C LEU A 410 -26.84 35.20 -7.25
N GLU A 411 -27.99 35.89 -7.31
CA GLU A 411 -28.85 35.94 -8.50
C GLU A 411 -28.33 36.93 -9.54
N ASN A 412 -27.75 38.04 -9.08
CA ASN A 412 -27.31 39.16 -9.93
C ASN A 412 -25.90 39.61 -9.52
N PRO A 413 -24.84 38.85 -9.85
CA PRO A 413 -23.49 39.20 -9.48
C PRO A 413 -23.05 40.52 -10.09
N SER A 414 -22.44 41.38 -9.29
CA SER A 414 -22.06 42.74 -9.66
C SER A 414 -20.61 42.89 -10.11
N ASP A 415 -19.78 41.92 -9.81
CA ASP A 415 -18.36 41.90 -10.20
C ASP A 415 -17.88 40.50 -10.63
N SER A 416 -16.70 40.41 -11.24
CA SER A 416 -16.13 39.18 -11.78
C SER A 416 -15.82 38.15 -10.72
N ARG A 417 -15.65 38.49 -9.44
CA ARG A 417 -15.39 37.54 -8.36
C ARG A 417 -16.70 36.85 -7.94
N GLN A 418 -17.77 37.65 -7.84
CA GLN A 418 -19.11 37.10 -7.61
C GLN A 418 -19.56 36.23 -8.76
N GLU A 419 -19.34 36.62 -10.02
CA GLU A 419 -19.62 35.78 -11.19
C GLU A 419 -18.85 34.44 -11.15
N SER A 420 -17.56 34.51 -10.80
CA SER A 420 -16.71 33.28 -10.68
C SER A 420 -17.19 32.37 -9.55
N TYR A 421 -17.61 32.95 -8.41
CA TYR A 421 -18.15 32.21 -7.29
C TYR A 421 -19.45 31.50 -7.68
N VAL A 422 -20.42 32.22 -8.24
CA VAL A 422 -21.71 31.65 -8.66
C VAL A 422 -21.52 30.53 -9.69
N LYS A 423 -20.60 30.75 -10.66
CA LYS A 423 -20.29 29.68 -11.63
C LYS A 423 -19.71 28.44 -10.99
N ALA A 424 -18.79 28.61 -10.05
CA ALA A 424 -18.13 27.49 -9.36
C ALA A 424 -19.12 26.77 -8.42
N GLU A 425 -19.94 27.55 -7.73
CA GLU A 425 -21.00 27.04 -6.85
C GLU A 425 -22.02 26.19 -7.62
N ASN A 426 -22.51 26.68 -8.76
CA ASN A 426 -23.46 25.94 -9.60
C ASN A 426 -22.92 24.57 -10.02
N VAL A 427 -21.64 24.48 -10.42
CA VAL A 427 -21.00 23.21 -10.78
C VAL A 427 -20.91 22.26 -9.58
N TYR A 428 -20.51 22.80 -8.42
CA TYR A 428 -20.41 21.98 -7.21
C TYR A 428 -21.77 21.58 -6.68
N HIS A 429 -22.75 22.47 -6.72
CA HIS A 429 -24.14 22.20 -6.30
C HIS A 429 -24.76 21.05 -7.12
N SER A 430 -24.57 21.01 -8.42
CA SER A 430 -25.04 19.89 -9.25
C SER A 430 -24.44 18.56 -8.79
N PHE A 431 -23.14 18.53 -8.51
CA PHE A 431 -22.48 17.35 -7.95
C PHE A 431 -23.05 16.95 -6.59
N VAL A 432 -23.30 17.92 -5.72
CA VAL A 432 -23.84 17.68 -4.38
C VAL A 432 -25.25 17.10 -4.45
N LEU A 433 -26.11 17.62 -5.32
CA LEU A 433 -27.45 17.08 -5.55
C LEU A 433 -27.41 15.62 -6.01
N ASP A 434 -26.51 15.28 -6.96
CA ASP A 434 -26.41 13.93 -7.48
C ASP A 434 -25.78 12.93 -6.49
N SER A 435 -24.93 13.41 -5.54
CA SER A 435 -24.10 12.54 -4.74
C SER A 435 -24.50 12.46 -3.25
N TYR A 436 -25.21 13.47 -2.74
CA TYR A 436 -25.51 13.56 -1.29
C TYR A 436 -27.01 13.52 -0.96
N THR A 437 -27.84 13.18 -1.95
CA THR A 437 -29.27 12.88 -1.75
C THR A 437 -29.56 11.38 -1.85
N ASP A 438 -28.50 10.55 -1.94
CA ASP A 438 -28.65 9.10 -2.11
C ASP A 438 -29.35 8.46 -0.89
N ILE A 439 -30.54 7.90 -1.13
CA ILE A 439 -31.36 7.15 -0.19
C ILE A 439 -32.19 6.14 -0.97
N SER A 440 -32.44 4.95 -0.41
CA SER A 440 -33.33 3.99 -1.05
C SER A 440 -34.79 4.44 -0.97
N ASP A 441 -35.56 4.21 -2.05
CA ASP A 441 -36.98 4.58 -2.11
C ASP A 441 -37.75 4.04 -0.91
N GLU A 442 -37.49 2.77 -0.52
CA GLU A 442 -38.14 2.13 0.62
C GLU A 442 -37.90 2.84 1.95
N LEU A 443 -36.64 3.24 2.20
CA LEU A 443 -36.27 3.96 3.41
C LEU A 443 -36.82 5.39 3.40
N ALA A 444 -36.80 6.06 2.26
CA ALA A 444 -37.33 7.40 2.10
C ALA A 444 -38.84 7.42 2.38
N GLU A 445 -39.63 6.54 1.74
CA GLU A 445 -41.07 6.41 2.00
C GLU A 445 -41.38 6.17 3.46
N ARG A 446 -40.59 5.31 4.12
CA ARG A 446 -40.78 5.00 5.53
C ARG A 446 -40.49 6.20 6.44
N ILE A 447 -39.38 6.93 6.19
CA ILE A 447 -39.05 8.14 6.95
C ILE A 447 -40.14 9.19 6.76
N LEU A 448 -40.57 9.43 5.53
CA LEU A 448 -41.61 10.41 5.24
C LEU A 448 -42.92 10.07 5.96
N ALA A 449 -43.32 8.81 6.00
CA ALA A 449 -44.51 8.37 6.68
C ALA A 449 -44.47 8.50 8.20
N GLU A 450 -43.28 8.32 8.83
CA GLU A 450 -43.11 8.37 10.28
C GLU A 450 -42.78 9.78 10.79
N PHE A 451 -42.15 10.64 9.97
CA PHE A 451 -41.71 11.97 10.42
C PHE A 451 -42.67 13.10 10.04
N PHE A 452 -43.50 12.88 9.03
CA PHE A 452 -44.38 13.92 8.50
C PHE A 452 -45.83 13.44 8.44
N ALA A 453 -46.81 14.34 8.65
CA ALA A 453 -48.18 14.03 8.50
C ALA A 453 -48.57 13.85 6.99
N GLU A 454 -49.62 13.06 6.71
CA GLU A 454 -50.06 12.78 5.33
C GLU A 454 -50.40 14.04 4.49
N ASP A 455 -50.73 15.15 5.15
CA ASP A 455 -51.07 16.43 4.53
C ASP A 455 -49.89 17.41 4.44
N GLN A 456 -48.71 16.99 4.91
CA GLN A 456 -47.46 17.76 4.85
C GLN A 456 -46.58 17.30 3.69
N ASP A 457 -46.15 18.24 2.85
CA ASP A 457 -45.17 17.99 1.83
C ASP A 457 -43.80 18.59 2.25
N PRO A 458 -42.82 17.74 2.66
CA PRO A 458 -41.54 18.22 3.12
C PRO A 458 -40.77 19.05 2.07
N GLU A 459 -41.05 18.84 0.78
CA GLU A 459 -40.44 19.62 -0.30
C GLU A 459 -40.98 21.05 -0.39
N GLU A 460 -42.18 21.29 0.17
CA GLU A 460 -42.78 22.63 0.21
C GLU A 460 -42.52 23.38 1.52
N MET A 461 -41.96 22.71 2.55
CA MET A 461 -41.66 23.33 3.85
C MET A 461 -40.47 24.30 3.74
N ASP A 462 -40.52 25.33 4.56
CA ASP A 462 -39.34 26.18 4.81
C ASP A 462 -38.30 25.36 5.61
N PHE A 463 -37.02 25.72 5.45
CA PHE A 463 -35.93 24.94 6.07
C PHE A 463 -36.05 24.86 7.59
N ASP A 464 -36.48 25.94 8.26
CA ASP A 464 -36.68 25.97 9.70
C ASP A 464 -37.85 25.10 10.15
N GLU A 465 -38.96 25.13 9.41
CA GLU A 465 -40.11 24.30 9.63
C GLU A 465 -39.74 22.83 9.47
N LEU A 466 -39.01 22.48 8.36
CA LEU A 466 -38.49 21.14 8.11
C LEU A 466 -37.57 20.66 9.25
N THR A 467 -36.62 21.51 9.66
CA THR A 467 -35.68 21.19 10.76
C THR A 467 -36.43 20.96 12.08
N THR A 468 -37.37 21.82 12.38
CA THR A 468 -38.17 21.70 13.60
C THR A 468 -38.97 20.39 13.58
N GLN A 469 -39.60 20.04 12.46
CA GLN A 469 -40.33 18.80 12.29
C GLN A 469 -39.43 17.55 12.46
N ILE A 470 -38.27 17.56 11.84
CA ILE A 470 -37.25 16.51 11.96
C ILE A 470 -36.82 16.37 13.44
N ARG A 471 -36.47 17.46 14.11
CA ARG A 471 -36.12 17.45 15.54
C ARG A 471 -37.23 16.87 16.41
N GLN A 472 -38.49 17.21 16.14
CA GLN A 472 -39.63 16.67 16.87
C GLN A 472 -39.82 15.18 16.62
N ALA A 473 -39.71 14.72 15.38
CA ALA A 473 -39.82 13.31 15.04
C ALA A 473 -38.68 12.51 15.68
N LEU A 474 -37.46 13.01 15.63
CA LEU A 474 -36.30 12.34 16.28
C LEU A 474 -36.51 12.17 17.78
N ARG A 475 -37.05 13.19 18.49
CA ARG A 475 -37.37 13.06 19.92
C ARG A 475 -38.43 12.00 20.22
N ASN A 476 -39.35 11.75 19.30
CA ASN A 476 -40.37 10.72 19.46
C ASN A 476 -39.77 9.31 19.29
N HIS A 477 -38.78 9.15 18.43
CA HIS A 477 -38.13 7.88 18.10
C HIS A 477 -36.87 7.59 18.93
N ILE A 478 -36.12 8.62 19.35
CA ILE A 478 -34.84 8.46 20.04
C ILE A 478 -34.89 9.17 21.40
N ARG A 479 -34.67 8.42 22.47
CA ARG A 479 -34.39 8.96 23.81
C ARG A 479 -32.86 9.16 23.92
N TYR A 480 -32.43 10.40 24.12
CA TYR A 480 -31.01 10.70 24.26
C TYR A 480 -30.42 10.02 25.51
N THR A 481 -29.25 9.41 25.34
CA THR A 481 -28.41 8.88 26.41
C THR A 481 -26.95 8.89 25.97
N ASP A 482 -26.03 9.16 26.89
CA ASP A 482 -24.60 9.11 26.63
C ASP A 482 -24.09 7.67 26.42
N ILE A 483 -24.80 6.68 26.95
CA ILE A 483 -24.46 5.26 26.86
C ILE A 483 -25.66 4.52 26.26
N PRO A 484 -25.83 4.51 24.95
CA PRO A 484 -26.91 3.79 24.30
C PRO A 484 -26.75 2.28 24.41
N GLN A 485 -27.82 1.54 24.17
CA GLN A 485 -27.81 0.10 24.03
C GLN A 485 -27.17 -0.24 22.65
N ASP A 486 -26.43 -1.33 22.63
CA ASP A 486 -25.84 -1.82 21.36
C ASP A 486 -26.96 -2.11 20.35
N MET A 487 -26.76 -1.63 19.14
CA MET A 487 -27.61 -1.94 18.00
C MET A 487 -27.46 -3.44 17.65
N PRO A 488 -28.54 -4.15 17.25
CA PRO A 488 -28.45 -5.53 16.81
C PRO A 488 -27.51 -5.72 15.64
N GLU A 489 -26.75 -6.83 15.65
CA GLU A 489 -25.88 -7.17 14.53
C GLU A 489 -26.70 -7.37 13.23
N ASN A 490 -26.28 -6.76 12.13
CA ASN A 490 -26.89 -6.83 10.80
C ASN A 490 -28.26 -6.14 10.64
N GLU A 491 -28.61 -5.20 11.47
CA GLU A 491 -29.76 -4.32 11.25
C GLU A 491 -29.31 -2.97 10.71
N ASP A 492 -30.17 -2.33 9.89
CA ASP A 492 -30.01 -0.95 9.47
C ASP A 492 -30.37 -0.02 10.63
N MET A 493 -29.47 0.93 10.97
CA MET A 493 -29.70 1.79 12.16
C MET A 493 -30.95 2.64 12.04
N VAL A 494 -31.24 3.22 10.88
CA VAL A 494 -32.40 4.07 10.71
C VAL A 494 -33.69 3.24 10.78
N ASN A 495 -33.72 2.09 10.13
CA ASN A 495 -34.85 1.18 10.23
C ASN A 495 -35.06 0.71 11.67
N TRP A 496 -33.99 0.39 12.41
CA TRP A 496 -34.06 0.03 13.81
C TRP A 496 -34.64 1.17 14.70
N ILE A 497 -34.23 2.43 14.43
CA ILE A 497 -34.76 3.62 15.10
C ILE A 497 -36.26 3.76 14.83
N LEU A 498 -36.68 3.58 13.59
CA LEU A 498 -38.11 3.72 13.21
C LEU A 498 -39.02 2.63 13.78
N ASP A 499 -38.49 1.47 14.22
CA ASP A 499 -39.24 0.38 14.84
C ASP A 499 -39.69 0.66 16.28
N GLY A 500 -39.69 1.90 16.71
CA GLY A 500 -40.15 2.35 18.01
C GLY A 500 -39.11 3.15 18.78
N GLN A 501 -39.43 3.55 20.01
CA GLN A 501 -38.51 4.39 20.77
C GLN A 501 -37.26 3.62 21.18
N LYS A 502 -36.10 4.13 20.79
CA LYS A 502 -34.77 3.60 21.08
C LYS A 502 -33.96 4.54 21.98
N GLU A 503 -32.88 4.04 22.53
CA GLU A 503 -31.85 4.87 23.18
C GLU A 503 -30.76 5.16 22.19
N GLY A 504 -30.31 6.41 22.06
CA GLY A 504 -29.26 6.82 21.15
C GLY A 504 -28.52 8.06 21.62
N ASN A 505 -27.31 8.22 21.19
CA ASN A 505 -26.51 9.43 21.40
C ASN A 505 -26.47 10.30 20.11
N ALA A 506 -25.56 11.25 20.03
CA ALA A 506 -25.40 12.14 18.89
C ALA A 506 -25.26 11.40 17.54
N VAL A 507 -24.65 10.21 17.52
CA VAL A 507 -24.47 9.40 16.30
C VAL A 507 -25.81 8.94 15.73
N ALA A 508 -26.72 8.42 16.59
CA ALA A 508 -28.06 7.99 16.17
C ALA A 508 -28.90 9.17 15.67
N PHE A 509 -28.88 10.29 16.43
CA PHE A 509 -29.59 11.50 16.04
C PHE A 509 -29.09 12.07 14.68
N ALA A 510 -27.78 12.20 14.53
CA ALA A 510 -27.18 12.72 13.30
C ALA A 510 -27.47 11.80 12.10
N THR A 511 -27.34 10.48 12.28
CA THR A 511 -27.63 9.50 11.22
C THR A 511 -29.06 9.57 10.74
N ALA A 512 -30.02 9.54 11.67
CA ALA A 512 -31.43 9.62 11.31
C ALA A 512 -31.81 10.98 10.72
N ALA A 513 -31.21 12.09 11.21
CA ALA A 513 -31.42 13.42 10.64
C ALA A 513 -30.93 13.54 9.21
N VAL A 514 -29.71 13.06 8.92
CA VAL A 514 -29.15 13.08 7.56
C VAL A 514 -30.08 12.35 6.59
N MET A 515 -30.56 11.18 6.98
CA MET A 515 -31.47 10.41 6.13
C MET A 515 -32.84 11.06 5.99
N ALA A 516 -33.32 11.77 7.03
CA ALA A 516 -34.55 12.55 6.95
C ALA A 516 -34.43 13.76 6.01
N TYR A 517 -33.33 14.50 6.06
CA TYR A 517 -33.05 15.58 5.11
C TYR A 517 -32.97 15.07 3.66
N ARG A 518 -32.32 13.91 3.45
CA ARG A 518 -32.27 13.28 2.12
C ARG A 518 -33.63 12.84 1.61
N ALA A 519 -34.44 12.26 2.49
CA ALA A 519 -35.82 11.88 2.17
C ALA A 519 -36.68 13.12 1.78
N ALA A 520 -36.39 14.28 2.38
CA ALA A 520 -37.02 15.57 2.04
C ALA A 520 -36.35 16.27 0.84
N GLY A 521 -35.43 15.60 0.13
CA GLY A 521 -34.77 16.15 -1.08
C GLY A 521 -33.58 17.11 -0.82
N TYR A 522 -33.16 17.28 0.42
CA TYR A 522 -32.00 18.12 0.76
C TYR A 522 -30.72 17.31 0.77
N PRO A 523 -29.65 17.77 0.09
CA PRO A 523 -28.35 17.13 0.18
C PRO A 523 -27.81 17.23 1.62
N ALA A 524 -27.52 16.10 2.23
CA ALA A 524 -27.07 16.04 3.61
C ALA A 524 -25.96 14.99 3.77
N ARG A 525 -25.07 15.22 4.75
CA ARG A 525 -23.97 14.32 5.09
C ARG A 525 -23.76 14.21 6.59
N TYR A 526 -23.27 13.06 7.01
CA TYR A 526 -22.96 12.75 8.39
C TYR A 526 -21.56 13.29 8.73
N THR A 527 -21.41 13.90 9.90
CA THR A 527 -20.12 14.47 10.32
C THR A 527 -19.85 14.13 11.78
N GLU A 528 -18.59 13.79 12.09
CA GLU A 528 -18.08 13.59 13.44
C GLU A 528 -16.92 14.52 13.73
N GLY A 529 -16.76 14.91 14.98
CA GLY A 529 -15.66 15.74 15.41
C GLY A 529 -15.79 16.19 16.86
N TYR A 530 -15.45 17.45 17.12
CA TYR A 530 -15.56 18.03 18.45
C TYR A 530 -16.41 19.30 18.39
N HIS A 531 -17.28 19.46 19.36
CA HIS A 531 -18.18 20.60 19.47
C HIS A 531 -17.79 21.47 20.68
N LEU A 532 -17.44 22.73 20.45
CA LEU A 532 -17.43 23.75 21.48
C LEU A 532 -18.79 24.42 21.47
N SER A 533 -19.61 24.11 22.47
CA SER A 533 -20.97 24.67 22.55
C SER A 533 -20.96 26.16 22.83
N ASP A 534 -22.05 26.86 22.45
CA ASP A 534 -22.26 28.27 22.76
C ASP A 534 -22.19 28.53 24.27
N MET A 535 -22.77 27.65 25.07
CA MET A 535 -22.75 27.76 26.52
C MET A 535 -21.32 27.70 27.08
N ASP A 536 -20.47 26.79 26.61
CA ASP A 536 -19.09 26.66 27.06
C ASP A 536 -18.23 27.84 26.54
N ALA A 537 -18.47 28.28 25.31
CA ALA A 537 -17.83 29.44 24.72
C ALA A 537 -18.15 30.72 25.49
N GLN A 538 -19.43 30.93 25.82
CA GLN A 538 -19.89 32.07 26.60
C GLN A 538 -19.31 32.05 28.02
N ALA A 539 -19.31 30.88 28.68
CA ALA A 539 -18.70 30.72 30.01
C ALA A 539 -17.20 31.06 30.01
N ALA A 540 -16.45 30.63 29.01
CA ALA A 540 -15.05 30.99 28.86
C ALA A 540 -14.87 32.51 28.58
N SER A 541 -15.72 33.10 27.74
CA SER A 541 -15.72 34.51 27.43
C SER A 541 -16.01 35.38 28.68
N ASP A 542 -17.00 34.98 29.48
CA ASP A 542 -17.36 35.69 30.75
C ASP A 542 -16.24 35.56 31.80
N ALA A 543 -15.51 34.47 31.81
CA ALA A 543 -14.31 34.26 32.62
C ALA A 543 -13.09 35.06 32.10
N GLY A 544 -13.16 35.63 30.91
CA GLY A 544 -12.04 36.29 30.24
C GLY A 544 -10.95 35.33 29.78
N GLU A 545 -11.28 34.06 29.63
CA GLU A 545 -10.37 33.01 29.17
C GLU A 545 -10.27 33.07 27.64
N LYS A 546 -9.02 32.95 27.15
CA LYS A 546 -8.73 32.84 25.72
C LYS A 546 -8.40 31.44 25.29
N GLU A 547 -8.28 30.56 26.25
CA GLU A 547 -7.90 29.17 26.06
C GLU A 547 -9.06 28.26 26.51
N VAL A 548 -9.54 27.44 25.61
CA VAL A 548 -10.61 26.47 25.89
C VAL A 548 -10.06 25.08 25.64
N ILE A 549 -10.23 24.18 26.60
CA ILE A 549 -9.80 22.80 26.51
C ILE A 549 -11.02 21.93 26.23
N LEU A 550 -11.02 21.27 25.07
CA LEU A 550 -12.00 20.25 24.73
C LEU A 550 -11.52 18.89 25.21
N THR A 551 -12.44 18.11 25.71
CA THR A 551 -12.22 16.74 26.18
C THR A 551 -12.97 15.72 25.31
N THR A 552 -12.85 14.46 25.61
CA THR A 552 -13.66 13.41 24.96
C THR A 552 -15.16 13.63 25.12
N LYS A 553 -15.62 14.39 26.11
CA LYS A 553 -17.03 14.77 26.27
C LYS A 553 -17.53 15.75 25.21
N ASN A 554 -16.60 16.47 24.57
CA ASN A 554 -16.91 17.36 23.44
C ASN A 554 -16.92 16.64 22.09
N ALA A 555 -16.63 15.30 22.10
CA ALA A 555 -16.81 14.47 20.91
C ALA A 555 -18.28 14.44 20.52
N HIS A 556 -18.57 14.70 19.25
CA HIS A 556 -19.92 14.92 18.79
C HIS A 556 -20.11 14.44 17.36
N ALA A 557 -21.36 14.17 16.99
CA ALA A 557 -21.79 13.90 15.63
C ALA A 557 -23.01 14.78 15.30
N TRP A 558 -23.04 15.31 14.06
CA TRP A 558 -24.09 16.20 13.58
C TRP A 558 -24.40 15.96 12.11
N ALA A 559 -25.55 16.47 11.67
CA ALA A 559 -25.86 16.55 10.26
C ALA A 559 -25.24 17.82 9.65
N GLU A 560 -24.64 17.73 8.48
CA GLU A 560 -24.38 18.89 7.63
C GLU A 560 -25.31 18.86 6.43
N VAL A 561 -26.02 19.97 6.22
CA VAL A 561 -26.93 20.16 5.09
C VAL A 561 -26.33 21.18 4.13
N TYR A 562 -26.40 20.92 2.84
CA TYR A 562 -25.92 21.83 1.83
C TYR A 562 -26.97 22.90 1.54
N ILE A 563 -26.63 24.13 1.84
CA ILE A 563 -27.46 25.30 1.51
C ILE A 563 -26.90 25.95 0.25
N ALA A 564 -27.72 26.00 -0.80
CA ALA A 564 -27.33 26.55 -2.08
C ALA A 564 -26.78 27.98 -1.92
N GLY A 565 -25.62 28.21 -2.50
CA GLY A 565 -24.91 29.50 -2.39
C GLY A 565 -24.05 29.67 -1.14
N LEU A 566 -24.37 28.99 -0.01
CA LEU A 566 -23.63 29.07 1.26
C LEU A 566 -22.65 27.92 1.46
N GLY A 567 -23.04 26.72 1.07
CA GLY A 567 -22.25 25.51 1.27
C GLY A 567 -22.75 24.61 2.38
N TRP A 568 -21.86 23.76 2.92
CA TRP A 568 -22.16 22.80 3.96
C TRP A 568 -22.28 23.45 5.33
N MET A 569 -23.47 23.44 5.91
CA MET A 569 -23.78 24.05 7.20
C MET A 569 -24.13 22.99 8.25
N PRO A 570 -23.57 23.06 9.47
CA PRO A 570 -23.95 22.17 10.56
C PRO A 570 -25.39 22.45 11.01
N VAL A 571 -26.11 21.37 11.27
CA VAL A 571 -27.46 21.40 11.83
C VAL A 571 -27.47 20.57 13.08
N GLU A 572 -27.72 21.21 14.24
CA GLU A 572 -27.82 20.53 15.51
C GLU A 572 -29.20 19.89 15.69
N VAL A 573 -29.22 18.58 16.00
CA VAL A 573 -30.45 17.82 16.17
C VAL A 573 -30.55 17.10 17.51
N VAL A 574 -29.49 17.22 18.34
CA VAL A 574 -29.44 16.55 19.65
C VAL A 574 -30.19 17.41 20.69
N PRO A 575 -31.18 16.86 21.41
CA PRO A 575 -31.95 17.61 22.39
C PRO A 575 -31.08 18.20 23.51
N GLY A 576 -31.24 19.49 23.76
CA GLY A 576 -30.51 20.23 24.78
C GLY A 576 -29.22 20.92 24.28
N LEU A 577 -28.76 20.61 23.06
CA LEU A 577 -27.63 21.28 22.42
C LEU A 577 -28.06 22.34 21.39
N TYR A 578 -29.30 22.30 20.91
CA TYR A 578 -29.87 23.41 20.18
C TYR A 578 -30.67 24.28 21.14
N THR A 579 -30.23 25.47 21.35
CA THR A 579 -31.04 26.61 21.72
C THR A 579 -31.27 27.35 20.42
N GLU A 580 -32.43 27.92 20.10
CA GLU A 580 -32.72 28.70 18.90
C GLU A 580 -31.44 29.17 18.16
N THR A 581 -30.73 28.19 17.61
CA THR A 581 -29.33 28.32 17.25
C THR A 581 -29.24 28.59 15.77
N TYR A 582 -28.17 29.14 15.42
CA TYR A 582 -27.39 29.24 14.22
C TYR A 582 -28.08 28.88 12.88
N THR A 583 -28.86 27.75 12.85
CA THR A 583 -29.67 27.33 11.72
C THR A 583 -31.11 27.83 11.81
N ASP A 584 -31.65 28.00 13.00
CA ASP A 584 -33.05 28.52 13.18
C ASP A 584 -33.16 30.01 12.82
N GLN A 585 -32.05 30.72 12.82
CA GLN A 585 -31.98 32.12 12.35
C GLN A 585 -31.61 32.24 10.87
N LEU A 586 -31.28 31.11 10.22
CA LEU A 586 -30.68 31.11 8.92
C LEU A 586 -31.63 31.34 7.76
N VAL A 587 -32.89 31.02 7.90
CA VAL A 587 -33.79 31.04 6.75
C VAL A 587 -35.21 31.38 7.19
N GLU A 588 -35.52 32.64 7.37
CA GLU A 588 -36.90 33.11 7.19
C GLU A 588 -37.22 33.05 5.69
N GLY A 589 -37.89 31.99 5.28
CA GLY A 589 -38.32 31.83 3.91
C GLY A 589 -37.63 30.67 3.18
N LYS A 590 -38.35 30.04 2.25
CA LYS A 590 -37.83 29.02 1.35
C LYS A 590 -36.47 29.49 0.85
N PRO A 591 -35.46 28.65 0.82
CA PRO A 591 -34.31 28.93 0.00
C PRO A 591 -34.84 29.15 -1.41
N SER A 592 -35.09 30.43 -1.74
CA SER A 592 -35.62 30.86 -3.02
C SER A 592 -34.62 30.53 -4.15
N TYR A 593 -33.45 30.07 -3.78
CA TYR A 593 -32.42 29.61 -4.65
C TYR A 593 -32.52 28.10 -4.87
N ARG A 594 -33.65 27.62 -5.31
CA ARG A 594 -33.65 26.49 -6.22
C ARG A 594 -33.09 27.06 -7.52
N VAL A 595 -31.80 26.86 -7.77
CA VAL A 595 -31.32 26.92 -9.14
C VAL A 595 -32.18 25.95 -9.90
N ASN A 596 -33.12 26.43 -10.65
CA ASN A 596 -33.66 25.67 -11.75
C ASN A 596 -32.42 25.22 -12.52
N THR A 597 -31.98 24.01 -12.30
CA THR A 597 -31.06 23.33 -13.18
C THR A 597 -31.81 23.15 -14.49
N VAL A 598 -32.00 24.25 -15.21
CA VAL A 598 -32.06 24.17 -16.63
C VAL A 598 -30.69 23.60 -16.95
N ARG A 599 -30.63 22.29 -17.08
CA ARG A 599 -29.60 21.64 -17.86
C ARG A 599 -29.59 22.38 -19.18
N ASP A 600 -28.78 23.41 -19.29
CA ASP A 600 -28.35 23.86 -20.58
C ASP A 600 -27.63 22.66 -21.17
N GLU A 601 -28.25 22.05 -22.17
CA GLU A 601 -27.65 20.95 -22.94
C GLU A 601 -26.28 21.33 -23.54
N ASN A 602 -25.81 22.54 -23.30
CA ASN A 602 -24.53 23.12 -23.71
C ASN A 602 -23.54 23.38 -22.57
N GLY A 603 -23.85 23.04 -21.31
CA GLY A 603 -22.98 23.30 -20.16
C GLY A 603 -21.81 22.35 -19.99
N ALA A 604 -21.76 21.28 -20.76
CA ALA A 604 -20.68 20.27 -20.70
C ALA A 604 -19.44 20.60 -21.53
N ASP A 605 -19.43 21.72 -22.27
CA ASP A 605 -18.41 21.95 -23.32
C ASP A 605 -17.29 22.92 -22.94
N THR A 606 -17.04 23.15 -21.65
CA THR A 606 -15.88 23.96 -21.22
C THR A 606 -14.84 23.18 -20.44
N THR A 607 -14.79 21.87 -20.58
CA THR A 607 -13.67 21.07 -20.12
C THR A 607 -12.72 20.79 -21.25
N ASP A 608 -11.58 21.42 -21.16
CA ASP A 608 -10.28 21.01 -21.68
C ASP A 608 -10.20 20.69 -23.20
N GLN A 609 -9.86 21.72 -24.00
CA GLN A 609 -9.27 21.49 -25.32
C GLN A 609 -7.88 20.89 -25.18
N GLY A 610 -7.83 19.61 -24.89
CA GLY A 610 -6.67 18.73 -25.05
C GLY A 610 -6.97 17.75 -26.19
N THR A 611 -6.50 18.12 -27.40
CA THR A 611 -6.49 17.34 -28.63
C THR A 611 -6.55 15.82 -28.46
N GLY A 612 -7.63 15.21 -28.96
CA GLY A 612 -7.74 13.76 -29.14
C GLY A 612 -9.00 13.39 -29.92
N ASN A 613 -8.91 13.36 -31.24
CA ASN A 613 -9.91 12.83 -32.17
C ASN A 613 -10.35 11.40 -31.77
N GLY A 614 -11.66 11.17 -31.59
CA GLY A 614 -12.21 9.84 -31.45
C GLY A 614 -13.73 9.84 -31.43
N THR A 615 -14.36 9.81 -32.60
CA THR A 615 -15.78 9.46 -32.80
C THR A 615 -16.10 8.10 -32.19
N GLY A 616 -17.03 8.02 -31.24
CA GLY A 616 -17.51 6.75 -30.72
C GLY A 616 -18.85 6.87 -30.02
N LYS A 617 -19.89 6.36 -30.66
CA LYS A 617 -21.25 6.21 -30.16
C LYS A 617 -21.28 5.57 -28.77
N SER A 618 -22.04 6.17 -27.88
CA SER A 618 -22.43 5.59 -26.58
C SER A 618 -23.35 4.39 -26.83
N GLU A 619 -22.81 3.20 -26.68
CA GLU A 619 -23.57 1.99 -26.41
C GLU A 619 -23.32 1.62 -24.94
N THR A 620 -24.37 1.60 -24.15
CA THR A 620 -24.42 1.06 -22.79
C THR A 620 -23.94 -0.39 -22.82
N LYS A 621 -22.65 -0.60 -22.57
CA LYS A 621 -22.12 -1.95 -22.37
C LYS A 621 -22.29 -2.32 -20.89
N VAL A 622 -23.23 -3.22 -20.67
CA VAL A 622 -23.26 -4.09 -19.49
C VAL A 622 -21.83 -4.58 -19.24
N ILE A 623 -21.27 -4.25 -18.08
CA ILE A 623 -19.94 -4.71 -17.68
C ILE A 623 -20.05 -6.22 -17.45
N GLU A 624 -19.79 -6.99 -18.49
CA GLU A 624 -19.43 -8.40 -18.31
C GLU A 624 -18.17 -8.46 -17.43
N LYS A 625 -18.33 -9.06 -16.26
CA LYS A 625 -17.21 -9.39 -15.38
C LYS A 625 -16.18 -10.20 -16.16
N HIS A 626 -15.11 -9.55 -16.62
CA HIS A 626 -13.96 -10.22 -17.19
C HIS A 626 -13.21 -10.98 -16.09
N THR A 627 -13.67 -12.19 -15.80
CA THR A 627 -13.03 -13.16 -14.89
C THR A 627 -11.64 -13.60 -15.34
N TRP A 628 -11.17 -13.17 -16.49
CA TRP A 628 -9.90 -13.58 -17.10
C TRP A 628 -8.65 -12.81 -16.63
N LYS A 629 -8.82 -11.71 -15.90
CA LYS A 629 -7.68 -10.87 -15.46
C LYS A 629 -7.00 -11.32 -14.14
N THR A 630 -7.57 -12.31 -13.44
CA THR A 630 -7.10 -12.69 -12.09
C THR A 630 -6.19 -13.92 -12.02
N VAL A 631 -6.13 -14.75 -13.06
CA VAL A 631 -5.41 -16.03 -13.10
C VAL A 631 -3.88 -15.90 -13.32
N PRO A 632 -3.29 -14.90 -14.03
CA PRO A 632 -1.84 -14.79 -14.14
C PRO A 632 -1.11 -14.61 -12.80
N GLY A 633 -1.71 -13.87 -11.86
CA GLY A 633 -1.11 -13.61 -10.55
C GLY A 633 -0.95 -14.85 -9.68
N VAL A 634 -1.94 -15.74 -9.66
CA VAL A 634 -1.91 -16.94 -8.81
C VAL A 634 -0.85 -17.93 -9.27
N ILE A 635 -0.63 -18.08 -10.57
CA ILE A 635 0.37 -19.04 -11.03
C ILE A 635 1.78 -18.45 -11.00
N VAL A 636 1.96 -17.16 -11.14
CA VAL A 636 3.25 -16.55 -10.78
C VAL A 636 3.57 -16.79 -9.31
N LEU A 637 2.58 -16.68 -8.42
CA LEU A 637 2.76 -17.03 -7.00
C LEU A 637 3.04 -18.53 -6.80
N VAL A 638 2.37 -19.42 -7.53
CA VAL A 638 2.63 -20.87 -7.48
C VAL A 638 4.00 -21.20 -8.04
N LEU A 639 4.37 -20.63 -9.20
CA LEU A 639 5.72 -20.82 -9.77
C LEU A 639 6.79 -20.21 -8.87
N TYR A 640 6.53 -19.07 -8.27
CA TYR A 640 7.41 -18.45 -7.30
C TYR A 640 7.51 -19.30 -6.02
N GLY A 641 6.41 -19.85 -5.54
CA GLY A 641 6.36 -20.82 -4.44
C GLY A 641 7.15 -22.11 -4.75
N LEU A 642 6.99 -22.68 -5.95
CA LEU A 642 7.76 -23.81 -6.43
C LEU A 642 9.26 -23.48 -6.55
N PHE A 643 9.58 -22.26 -6.98
CA PHE A 643 10.93 -21.76 -7.02
C PHE A 643 11.53 -21.59 -5.62
N LEU A 644 10.79 -21.03 -4.67
CA LEU A 644 11.22 -20.97 -3.26
C LEU A 644 11.42 -22.37 -2.66
N LEU A 645 10.53 -23.31 -2.95
CA LEU A 645 10.67 -24.70 -2.54
C LEU A 645 11.95 -25.34 -3.13
N TYR A 646 12.20 -25.12 -4.42
CA TYR A 646 13.43 -25.56 -5.08
C TYR A 646 14.68 -24.97 -4.39
N LEU A 647 14.63 -23.69 -4.04
CA LEU A 647 15.72 -23.04 -3.32
C LEU A 647 15.94 -23.58 -1.91
N ILE A 648 14.87 -23.86 -1.17
CA ILE A 648 14.96 -24.52 0.13
C ILE A 648 15.64 -25.89 -0.01
N LEU A 649 15.29 -26.64 -1.06
CA LEU A 649 15.91 -27.91 -1.36
C LEU A 649 17.40 -27.79 -1.71
N GLU A 650 17.79 -26.79 -2.51
CA GLU A 650 19.22 -26.53 -2.81
C GLU A 650 20.01 -26.02 -1.59
N LEU A 651 19.37 -25.20 -0.72
CA LEU A 651 19.94 -24.81 0.57
C LEU A 651 20.25 -26.00 1.45
N GLN A 652 19.26 -26.88 1.63
CA GLN A 652 19.42 -28.11 2.41
C GLN A 652 20.51 -29.01 1.84
N ARG A 653 20.57 -29.10 0.51
CA ARG A 653 21.63 -29.86 -0.20
C ARG A 653 23.00 -29.22 0.07
N ALA A 654 23.15 -27.92 -0.08
CA ALA A 654 24.41 -27.21 0.17
C ALA A 654 24.88 -27.35 1.62
N ALA A 655 23.95 -27.26 2.59
CA ALA A 655 24.23 -27.47 4.00
C ALA A 655 24.73 -28.91 4.28
N ARG A 656 24.09 -29.91 3.70
CA ARG A 656 24.51 -31.32 3.85
C ARG A 656 25.87 -31.60 3.22
N ILE A 657 26.14 -31.04 2.03
CA ILE A 657 27.46 -31.11 1.39
C ILE A 657 28.53 -30.46 2.29
N LYS A 658 28.24 -29.33 2.90
CA LYS A 658 29.15 -28.62 3.82
C LYS A 658 29.38 -29.45 5.08
N MET A 659 28.33 -30.03 5.66
CA MET A 659 28.45 -30.95 6.81
C MET A 659 29.33 -32.17 6.51
N ARG A 660 29.13 -32.81 5.35
CA ARG A 660 29.95 -33.95 4.93
C ARG A 660 31.41 -33.56 4.70
N LYS A 661 31.66 -32.43 4.06
CA LYS A 661 33.04 -31.90 3.90
C LYS A 661 33.70 -31.63 5.26
N ASN A 662 32.96 -31.07 6.21
CA ASN A 662 33.47 -30.84 7.55
C ASN A 662 33.70 -32.14 8.33
N LEU A 663 32.81 -33.14 8.20
CA LEU A 663 32.95 -34.44 8.78
C LEU A 663 34.20 -35.12 8.23
N LYS A 664 34.38 -35.15 6.91
CA LYS A 664 35.58 -35.68 6.24
C LYS A 664 36.87 -35.02 6.77
N LYS A 665 36.86 -33.69 6.97
CA LYS A 665 38.00 -32.99 7.56
C LYS A 665 38.29 -33.44 9.02
N LYS A 666 37.23 -33.69 9.81
CA LYS A 666 37.39 -34.20 11.18
C LYS A 666 38.02 -35.61 11.21
N TYR A 667 37.55 -36.51 10.33
CA TYR A 667 38.14 -37.83 10.21
C TYR A 667 39.61 -37.78 9.75
N ALA A 668 39.91 -36.93 8.78
CA ALA A 668 41.28 -36.71 8.30
C ALA A 668 42.20 -36.15 9.41
N ALA A 669 41.72 -35.22 10.23
CA ALA A 669 42.49 -34.66 11.36
C ALA A 669 42.78 -35.70 12.46
N LYS A 670 41.96 -36.76 12.57
CA LYS A 670 42.14 -37.87 13.50
C LYS A 670 42.95 -39.02 12.92
N GLY A 671 43.43 -38.92 11.66
CA GLY A 671 44.10 -40.05 10.98
C GLY A 671 43.13 -41.15 10.52
N GLN A 672 41.82 -41.00 10.66
CA GLN A 672 40.77 -42.01 10.40
C GLN A 672 40.10 -41.83 9.04
N LEU A 673 40.80 -41.31 8.01
CA LEU A 673 40.20 -41.02 6.70
C LEU A 673 39.66 -42.31 5.99
N VAL A 674 40.24 -43.45 6.26
CA VAL A 674 39.79 -44.73 5.72
C VAL A 674 38.38 -45.04 6.23
N GLU A 675 38.15 -44.91 7.53
CA GLU A 675 36.82 -45.14 8.14
C GLU A 675 35.76 -44.22 7.52
N TRP A 676 36.09 -43.00 7.20
CA TRP A 676 35.15 -42.12 6.47
C TRP A 676 34.76 -42.66 5.11
N TYR A 677 35.69 -43.29 4.37
CA TYR A 677 35.38 -43.93 3.08
C TYR A 677 34.55 -45.20 3.25
N VAL A 678 34.81 -45.96 4.30
CA VAL A 678 34.06 -47.16 4.63
C VAL A 678 32.62 -46.79 4.97
N ASP A 679 32.41 -45.91 5.93
CA ASP A 679 31.10 -45.39 6.29
C ASP A 679 30.32 -44.84 5.08
N GLU A 680 31.04 -44.20 4.14
CA GLU A 680 30.43 -43.66 2.93
C GLU A 680 29.99 -44.78 1.96
N ILE A 681 30.76 -45.85 1.81
CA ILE A 681 30.45 -47.00 0.96
C ILE A 681 29.30 -47.80 1.59
N GLU A 682 29.32 -48.05 2.90
CA GLU A 682 28.25 -48.74 3.63
C GLU A 682 26.93 -47.99 3.56
N ASN A 683 26.97 -46.67 3.67
CA ASN A 683 25.79 -45.80 3.43
C ASN A 683 25.27 -45.90 1.98
N LEU A 684 26.16 -46.04 0.97
CA LEU A 684 25.75 -46.23 -0.42
C LEU A 684 25.12 -47.62 -0.61
N PHE A 685 25.64 -48.64 0.09
CA PHE A 685 25.07 -49.98 0.11
C PHE A 685 23.67 -50.00 0.70
N ALA A 686 23.47 -49.38 1.86
CA ALA A 686 22.15 -49.26 2.49
C ALA A 686 21.13 -48.59 1.57
N ILE A 687 21.53 -47.53 0.84
CA ILE A 687 20.67 -46.85 -0.14
C ILE A 687 20.43 -47.73 -1.38
N GLY A 688 21.43 -48.48 -1.79
CA GLY A 688 21.38 -49.41 -2.95
C GLY A 688 20.60 -50.67 -2.71
N GLY A 689 20.33 -51.02 -1.44
CA GLY A 689 19.58 -52.20 -1.02
C GLY A 689 20.48 -53.43 -0.70
N VAL A 690 21.80 -53.24 -0.54
CA VAL A 690 22.73 -54.29 -0.05
C VAL A 690 22.58 -54.40 1.46
N LYS A 691 22.40 -55.61 1.98
CA LYS A 691 22.08 -55.86 3.39
C LYS A 691 23.28 -56.25 4.26
N GLY A 692 24.47 -56.24 3.75
CA GLY A 692 25.69 -56.56 4.49
C GLY A 692 26.65 -55.40 4.66
N ASP A 693 27.68 -55.60 5.51
CA ASP A 693 28.78 -54.68 5.72
C ASP A 693 30.06 -55.14 4.97
N LEU A 694 31.07 -54.26 4.93
CA LEU A 694 32.33 -54.53 4.25
C LEU A 694 33.32 -55.41 5.07
N THR A 695 32.85 -56.14 6.09
CA THR A 695 33.70 -57.06 6.88
C THR A 695 34.08 -58.28 6.08
N ASP A 696 33.17 -58.82 5.26
CA ASP A 696 33.45 -59.89 4.31
C ASP A 696 33.11 -59.49 2.88
N PRO A 697 34.04 -58.84 2.14
CA PRO A 697 33.83 -58.40 0.77
C PRO A 697 33.49 -59.57 -0.20
N THR A 698 33.93 -60.80 0.11
CA THR A 698 33.73 -61.93 -0.78
C THR A 698 32.28 -62.42 -0.75
N ALA A 699 31.70 -62.53 0.43
CA ALA A 699 30.31 -62.93 0.61
C ALA A 699 29.32 -61.90 0.02
N LEU A 700 29.68 -60.61 0.00
CA LEU A 700 28.83 -59.54 -0.48
C LEU A 700 28.90 -59.29 -1.99
N PHE A 701 29.88 -59.80 -2.70
CA PHE A 701 30.13 -59.41 -4.08
C PHE A 701 28.94 -59.70 -5.01
N GLU A 702 28.28 -60.81 -4.90
CA GLU A 702 27.15 -61.18 -5.75
C GLU A 702 25.96 -60.23 -5.52
N GLU A 703 25.70 -59.87 -4.26
CA GLU A 703 24.66 -58.88 -3.94
C GLU A 703 25.02 -57.47 -4.46
N VAL A 704 26.27 -57.06 -4.28
CA VAL A 704 26.78 -55.78 -4.80
C VAL A 704 26.70 -55.72 -6.32
N LYS A 705 27.02 -56.79 -7.05
CA LYS A 705 26.93 -56.88 -8.50
C LYS A 705 25.49 -56.68 -9.00
N VAL A 706 24.51 -57.24 -8.33
CA VAL A 706 23.08 -57.05 -8.63
C VAL A 706 22.64 -55.63 -8.33
N CYS A 707 23.05 -55.10 -7.17
CA CYS A 707 22.64 -53.78 -6.72
C CYS A 707 23.35 -52.63 -7.47
N PHE A 708 24.59 -52.85 -7.88
CA PHE A 708 25.44 -51.85 -8.54
C PHE A 708 26.02 -52.37 -9.87
N PRO A 709 25.19 -52.59 -10.90
CA PRO A 709 25.66 -53.10 -12.18
C PRO A 709 26.67 -52.13 -12.81
N GLY A 710 27.84 -52.62 -13.18
CA GLY A 710 28.94 -51.86 -13.74
C GLY A 710 30.14 -51.66 -12.81
N ILE A 711 30.10 -52.22 -11.61
CA ILE A 711 31.29 -52.39 -10.76
C ILE A 711 32.10 -53.58 -11.25
N ARG A 712 33.40 -53.39 -11.50
CA ARG A 712 34.30 -54.44 -11.93
C ARG A 712 34.79 -55.24 -10.71
N GLU A 713 34.83 -56.56 -10.85
CA GLU A 713 35.24 -57.49 -9.81
C GLU A 713 36.63 -57.15 -9.24
N GLU A 714 37.60 -56.91 -10.11
CA GLU A 714 38.98 -56.60 -9.72
C GLU A 714 39.06 -55.31 -8.88
N GLU A 715 38.27 -54.28 -9.25
CA GLU A 715 38.24 -53.01 -8.52
C GLU A 715 37.56 -53.12 -7.17
N TYR A 716 36.51 -53.95 -7.09
CA TYR A 716 35.79 -54.23 -5.86
C TYR A 716 36.70 -54.95 -4.85
N PHE A 717 37.30 -56.10 -5.25
CA PHE A 717 38.17 -56.85 -4.36
C PHE A 717 39.45 -56.12 -4.00
N ARG A 718 40.00 -55.33 -4.90
CA ARG A 718 41.11 -54.43 -4.59
C ARG A 718 40.77 -53.43 -3.49
N SER A 719 39.59 -52.82 -3.54
CA SER A 719 39.16 -51.87 -2.49
C SER A 719 38.80 -52.55 -1.19
N GLY A 720 38.14 -53.75 -1.23
CA GLY A 720 37.87 -54.58 -0.08
C GLY A 720 39.14 -55.00 0.63
N GLY A 721 40.17 -55.45 -0.12
CA GLY A 721 41.48 -55.81 0.44
C GLY A 721 42.20 -54.65 1.11
N LEU A 722 42.05 -53.40 0.59
CA LEU A 722 42.62 -52.21 1.24
C LEU A 722 41.90 -51.91 2.56
N ILE A 723 40.60 -52.12 2.64
CA ILE A 723 39.80 -51.94 3.86
C ILE A 723 40.20 -52.96 4.91
N GLN A 724 40.34 -54.24 4.49
CA GLN A 724 40.79 -55.33 5.40
C GLN A 724 42.22 -55.09 5.89
N LYS A 725 43.13 -54.64 5.01
CA LYS A 725 44.52 -54.29 5.38
C LYS A 725 44.56 -53.21 6.48
N TYR A 726 43.68 -52.25 6.42
CA TYR A 726 43.57 -51.21 7.43
C TYR A 726 42.91 -51.70 8.71
N ARG A 727 41.69 -52.31 8.61
CA ARG A 727 40.90 -52.75 9.80
C ARG A 727 41.54 -53.90 10.57
N PHE A 728 42.04 -54.90 9.87
CA PHE A 728 42.56 -56.12 10.51
C PHE A 728 44.09 -56.19 10.52
N GLY A 729 44.74 -55.51 9.57
CA GLY A 729 46.21 -55.46 9.50
C GLY A 729 46.85 -54.35 10.29
N GLY A 730 46.06 -53.38 10.79
CA GLY A 730 46.57 -52.23 11.54
C GLY A 730 47.53 -51.32 10.75
N MET A 731 47.56 -51.44 9.43
CA MET A 731 48.50 -50.70 8.57
C MET A 731 47.83 -49.44 8.01
N GLU A 732 48.48 -48.30 8.14
CA GLU A 732 48.05 -47.06 7.47
C GLU A 732 48.16 -47.22 5.95
N LEU A 733 47.15 -46.72 5.25
CA LEU A 733 47.11 -46.73 3.78
C LEU A 733 47.93 -45.58 3.19
N MET A 734 48.72 -45.91 2.18
CA MET A 734 49.50 -44.94 1.43
C MET A 734 48.56 -43.98 0.62
N PRO A 735 49.01 -42.75 0.26
CA PRO A 735 48.20 -41.80 -0.48
C PRO A 735 47.64 -42.30 -1.82
N HIS A 736 48.32 -43.23 -2.50
CA HIS A 736 47.84 -43.83 -3.74
C HIS A 736 46.74 -44.89 -3.48
N GLU A 737 46.78 -45.59 -2.35
CA GLU A 737 45.77 -46.57 -1.90
C GLU A 737 44.49 -45.84 -1.50
N LEU A 738 44.58 -44.69 -0.80
CA LEU A 738 43.45 -43.82 -0.51
C LEU A 738 42.78 -43.25 -1.78
N ARG A 739 43.52 -43.04 -2.87
CA ARG A 739 42.95 -42.68 -4.16
C ARG A 739 42.11 -43.77 -4.78
N VAL A 740 42.47 -45.06 -4.58
CA VAL A 740 41.69 -46.21 -5.03
C VAL A 740 40.35 -46.22 -4.31
N LEU A 741 40.33 -46.13 -2.97
CA LEU A 741 39.07 -46.03 -2.18
C LEU A 741 38.18 -44.88 -2.58
N ARG A 742 38.78 -43.72 -2.82
CA ARG A 742 38.05 -42.56 -3.33
C ARG A 742 37.43 -42.83 -4.70
N GLY A 743 38.17 -43.43 -5.59
CA GLY A 743 37.69 -43.80 -6.94
C GLY A 743 36.50 -44.78 -6.87
N MET A 744 36.62 -45.77 -6.00
CA MET A 744 35.56 -46.78 -5.81
C MET A 744 34.30 -46.17 -5.20
N THR A 745 34.41 -45.33 -4.17
CA THR A 745 33.27 -44.60 -3.58
C THR A 745 32.53 -43.78 -4.64
N GLU A 746 33.26 -43.11 -5.53
CA GLU A 746 32.67 -42.32 -6.62
C GLU A 746 31.97 -43.19 -7.65
N ARG A 747 32.53 -44.38 -7.98
CA ARG A 747 31.88 -45.35 -8.89
C ARG A 747 30.59 -45.89 -8.32
N PHE A 748 30.56 -46.29 -7.05
CA PHE A 748 29.33 -46.72 -6.38
C PHE A 748 28.25 -45.64 -6.48
N ARG A 749 28.62 -44.39 -6.25
CA ARG A 749 27.71 -43.28 -6.37
C ARG A 749 27.17 -43.12 -7.79
N GLN A 750 28.02 -43.20 -8.80
CA GLN A 750 27.62 -43.10 -10.21
C GLN A 750 26.72 -44.28 -10.63
N CYS A 751 27.01 -45.50 -10.22
CA CYS A 751 26.17 -46.66 -10.50
C CYS A 751 24.80 -46.54 -9.86
N LEU A 752 24.76 -46.14 -8.59
CA LEU A 752 23.51 -45.90 -7.86
C LEU A 752 22.66 -44.81 -8.56
N TYR A 753 23.27 -43.72 -8.98
CA TYR A 753 22.56 -42.65 -9.67
C TYR A 753 22.01 -43.05 -11.04
N LYS A 754 22.79 -43.88 -11.81
CA LYS A 754 22.35 -44.39 -13.12
C LYS A 754 21.16 -45.36 -13.01
N LYS A 755 21.12 -46.20 -11.98
CA LYS A 755 20.07 -47.20 -11.76
C LYS A 755 18.72 -46.55 -11.35
N GLN A 756 18.70 -45.36 -10.77
CA GLN A 756 17.49 -44.74 -10.24
C GLN A 756 16.64 -44.07 -11.33
N HIS A 757 15.30 -44.21 -11.19
CA HIS A 757 14.32 -43.41 -11.94
C HIS A 757 14.31 -41.95 -11.48
N PHE A 758 13.61 -41.08 -12.21
CA PHE A 758 13.60 -39.63 -11.94
C PHE A 758 13.33 -39.25 -10.48
N PRO A 759 12.30 -39.77 -9.78
CA PRO A 759 12.08 -39.49 -8.36
C PRO A 759 13.23 -39.95 -7.45
N GLY A 760 13.83 -41.13 -7.74
CA GLY A 760 14.99 -41.63 -7.02
C GLY A 760 16.24 -40.78 -7.21
N LYS A 761 16.48 -40.25 -8.42
CA LYS A 761 17.54 -39.27 -8.69
C LYS A 761 17.37 -37.97 -7.92
N LEU A 762 16.14 -37.45 -7.82
CA LEU A 762 15.82 -36.27 -6.99
C LEU A 762 16.09 -36.59 -5.51
N ARG A 763 15.67 -37.76 -5.01
CA ARG A 763 15.90 -38.15 -3.63
C ARG A 763 17.39 -38.26 -3.31
N LEU A 764 18.20 -38.87 -4.20
CA LEU A 764 19.66 -38.93 -4.06
C LEU A 764 20.28 -37.52 -4.05
N ARG A 765 19.87 -36.65 -4.95
CA ARG A 765 20.41 -35.30 -5.10
C ARG A 765 20.09 -34.41 -3.90
N TYR A 766 18.83 -34.42 -3.43
CA TYR A 766 18.37 -33.45 -2.44
C TYR A 766 18.36 -33.99 -1.01
N PHE A 767 17.97 -35.20 -0.78
CA PHE A 767 17.88 -35.77 0.58
C PHE A 767 19.19 -36.42 1.04
N TYR A 768 19.89 -37.10 0.17
CA TYR A 768 21.16 -37.70 0.53
C TYR A 768 22.38 -36.84 0.16
N ALA A 769 22.20 -35.78 -0.60
CA ALA A 769 23.25 -34.86 -1.09
C ALA A 769 24.40 -35.60 -1.79
N ARG A 770 24.07 -36.56 -2.65
CA ARG A 770 24.99 -37.50 -3.30
C ARG A 770 24.87 -37.45 -4.81
#